data_b980f7f9d85a963c48ec2f2f7ae66541
#
_entry.id   b980f7f9d85a963c48ec2f2f7ae66541
#
_cell.length_a   1.000
_cell.length_b   1.000
_cell.length_c   1.000
_cell.angle_alpha   90.00
_cell.angle_beta   90.00
_cell.angle_gamma   90.00
#
_symmetry.space_group_name_H-M   'P 1'
#
loop_
_entity.id
_entity.type
_entity.pdbx_description
1 polymer ?
#
loop_
_entity_poly.entity_id
_entity_poly.type
_entity_poly.pdbx_seq_one_letter_code
_entity_poly.pdbx_strand_id
1 'polypeptide(L)'
;MKKIILIIFSLYTITASGQQFFQTTPASQKWVDKSFKKLTRKQKIAQLMVVRLSDRRGKDVVFLEPEVTRYIKKYDIGSVCLFQGSSILQAGVLNRIQAIAKTPLMVCVDGETGVGMRFADVVPLPDQLTIGAISDADLAYRIGKAIGLQCKRVGIQVNYAPVVDINNNPNNPVINYRSLGEDKYKVSLFGSNIIKGMQDEGVMACAKHFPGHGDVSVDSHLDLPIITKSMQALDSLELYPFKQMIKAGVGSMMIAHLYIPAIDTIKNQATSLSRKNVTGLLKETLGFKGLTFTDALEMKGVTKFYPAGQASVQSLIAGNDMLCLPGDLKGSIKKTRKAIRKHQLTWNDIDEKVHKVLLAKYNLGLDTLKPILIPSLSEDLNKDVNKLKKEVYENAITLLRQDNPSILPLSASKKVAYVGIGIAGPNHFARLLQENYKADCFYFDNTTDSIQARKIISDLQKYDAVIVGIHQYKKFPANNFGIAKAAVNFADKIEKMDNSISFVFGNPYAIKNFSDARNLVACYEDDSLMHAVAVNLLKGTQQAKGRLPVTVDADFHYGSGILSKVLFPIVDPKTAGLDGTILNRIDSLANNWENSGTDHRGTDPKYELRYIFFSNRVCPDSENNIISQINVRSDI
;
A
#
# COMPACT_ATOMS: atom_id res chain seq x y z
N MET A 1 56.31 23.78 -22.30
CA MET A 1 54.87 23.90 -22.61
C MET A 1 54.10 22.98 -21.64
N LYS A 2 53.50 23.54 -20.58
CA LYS A 2 52.69 22.80 -19.60
C LYS A 2 51.26 22.70 -20.11
N LYS A 3 50.76 21.50 -20.39
CA LYS A 3 49.35 21.27 -20.71
C LYS A 3 48.52 21.28 -19.43
N ILE A 4 47.66 22.29 -19.30
CA ILE A 4 46.64 22.33 -18.26
C ILE A 4 45.47 21.47 -18.72
N ILE A 5 45.21 20.36 -18.02
CA ILE A 5 44.02 19.50 -18.20
C ILE A 5 42.93 20.14 -17.35
N LEU A 6 41.92 20.70 -18.00
CA LEU A 6 40.72 21.23 -17.35
C LEU A 6 39.76 20.05 -17.11
N ILE A 7 39.67 19.60 -15.86
CA ILE A 7 38.68 18.59 -15.47
C ILE A 7 37.36 19.34 -15.19
N ILE A 8 36.41 19.23 -16.11
CA ILE A 8 35.05 19.72 -15.92
C ILE A 8 34.34 18.71 -15.02
N PHE A 9 34.21 19.03 -13.72
CA PHE A 9 33.30 18.33 -12.82
C PHE A 9 31.86 18.71 -13.20
N SER A 10 31.17 17.82 -13.90
CA SER A 10 29.72 17.90 -14.07
C SER A 10 29.07 17.60 -12.71
N LEU A 11 28.67 18.63 -11.99
CA LEU A 11 27.79 18.50 -10.83
C LEU A 11 26.42 18.00 -11.32
N TYR A 12 26.20 16.70 -11.26
CA TYR A 12 24.84 16.16 -11.27
C TYR A 12 24.17 16.57 -9.95
N THR A 13 23.43 17.66 -9.99
CA THR A 13 22.47 17.96 -8.90
C THR A 13 21.39 16.88 -8.93
N ILE A 14 21.43 15.97 -7.97
CA ILE A 14 20.32 15.07 -7.67
C ILE A 14 19.18 15.96 -7.16
N THR A 15 18.31 16.39 -8.06
CA THR A 15 17.07 17.07 -7.68
C THR A 15 16.18 16.05 -7.02
N ALA A 16 15.69 16.33 -5.80
CA ALA A 16 14.71 15.49 -5.12
C ALA A 16 13.51 15.26 -6.05
N SER A 17 13.06 14.01 -6.18
CA SER A 17 12.14 13.58 -7.25
C SER A 17 10.82 14.36 -7.35
N GLY A 18 10.36 14.99 -6.26
CA GLY A 18 9.14 15.80 -6.28
C GLY A 18 9.31 17.23 -6.83
N GLN A 19 10.51 17.76 -6.83
CA GLN A 19 10.78 19.08 -7.40
C GLN A 19 10.60 19.10 -8.92
N GLN A 20 10.69 17.96 -9.60
CA GLN A 20 10.45 17.83 -11.05
C GLN A 20 9.10 18.38 -11.48
N PHE A 21 8.03 18.22 -10.65
CA PHE A 21 6.68 18.70 -10.98
C PHE A 21 6.51 20.22 -10.86
N PHE A 22 7.48 20.92 -10.27
CA PHE A 22 7.46 22.38 -10.04
C PHE A 22 8.67 23.10 -10.62
N GLN A 23 9.44 22.43 -11.47
CA GLN A 23 10.54 23.08 -12.19
C GLN A 23 10.01 24.07 -13.22
N THR A 24 10.56 25.27 -13.18
CA THR A 24 10.23 26.32 -14.14
C THR A 24 11.28 26.36 -15.24
N THR A 25 10.84 26.21 -16.48
CA THR A 25 11.63 26.37 -17.69
C THR A 25 11.00 27.48 -18.55
N PRO A 26 11.72 28.06 -19.52
CA PRO A 26 11.13 29.04 -20.46
C PRO A 26 9.88 28.49 -21.17
N ALA A 27 9.87 27.18 -21.50
CA ALA A 27 8.74 26.52 -22.15
C ALA A 27 7.54 26.38 -21.21
N SER A 28 7.77 25.90 -19.97
CA SER A 28 6.70 25.79 -18.97
C SER A 28 6.11 27.15 -18.61
N GLN A 29 6.97 28.17 -18.43
CA GLN A 29 6.51 29.53 -18.13
C GLN A 29 5.63 30.09 -19.27
N LYS A 30 6.07 29.93 -20.52
CA LYS A 30 5.30 30.37 -21.70
C LYS A 30 3.94 29.68 -21.77
N TRP A 31 3.87 28.36 -21.49
CA TRP A 31 2.63 27.62 -21.52
C TRP A 31 1.70 28.02 -20.36
N VAL A 32 2.24 28.18 -19.16
CA VAL A 32 1.50 28.63 -17.95
C VAL A 32 0.91 30.00 -18.19
N ASP A 33 1.70 31.00 -18.64
CA ASP A 33 1.25 32.36 -18.91
C ASP A 33 0.16 32.40 -19.98
N LYS A 34 0.33 31.63 -21.06
CA LYS A 34 -0.65 31.52 -22.15
C LYS A 34 -1.97 30.93 -21.64
N SER A 35 -1.90 29.87 -20.83
CA SER A 35 -3.08 29.20 -20.27
C SER A 35 -3.77 30.10 -19.24
N PHE A 36 -3.02 30.69 -18.33
CA PHE A 36 -3.53 31.58 -17.29
C PHE A 36 -4.26 32.82 -17.85
N LYS A 37 -3.69 33.47 -18.88
CA LYS A 37 -4.29 34.65 -19.54
C LYS A 37 -5.66 34.36 -20.17
N LYS A 38 -5.93 33.12 -20.55
CA LYS A 38 -7.22 32.72 -21.15
C LYS A 38 -8.32 32.50 -20.11
N LEU A 39 -7.95 32.31 -18.84
CA LEU A 39 -8.90 31.99 -17.78
C LEU A 39 -9.62 33.26 -17.28
N THR A 40 -10.94 33.20 -17.30
CA THR A 40 -11.78 34.18 -16.58
C THR A 40 -11.65 33.98 -15.07
N ARG A 41 -12.03 34.99 -14.28
CA ARG A 41 -12.03 34.91 -12.80
C ARG A 41 -12.80 33.71 -12.24
N LYS A 42 -13.89 33.27 -12.90
CA LYS A 42 -14.63 32.06 -12.48
C LYS A 42 -13.84 30.78 -12.78
N GLN A 43 -13.23 30.73 -13.95
CA GLN A 43 -12.43 29.59 -14.38
C GLN A 43 -11.16 29.42 -13.53
N LYS A 44 -10.49 30.51 -13.14
CA LYS A 44 -9.35 30.46 -12.21
C LYS A 44 -9.72 29.74 -10.90
N ILE A 45 -10.88 30.08 -10.29
CA ILE A 45 -11.35 29.37 -9.10
C ILE A 45 -11.66 27.89 -9.43
N ALA A 46 -12.28 27.61 -10.58
CA ALA A 46 -12.65 26.26 -10.98
C ALA A 46 -11.43 25.39 -11.32
N GLN A 47 -10.30 25.98 -11.73
CA GLN A 47 -9.04 25.25 -11.93
C GLN A 47 -8.50 24.61 -10.63
N LEU A 48 -8.91 25.08 -9.47
CA LEU A 48 -8.55 24.57 -8.16
C LEU A 48 -9.49 23.47 -7.65
N MET A 49 -10.46 23.03 -8.45
CA MET A 49 -11.50 22.07 -8.05
C MET A 49 -11.26 20.71 -8.71
N VAL A 50 -11.36 19.64 -7.89
CA VAL A 50 -11.35 18.25 -8.32
C VAL A 50 -12.76 17.69 -8.21
N VAL A 51 -13.38 17.29 -9.31
CA VAL A 51 -14.75 16.77 -9.31
C VAL A 51 -14.77 15.26 -9.53
N ARG A 52 -15.80 14.60 -9.01
CA ARG A 52 -16.02 13.17 -9.15
C ARG A 52 -16.42 12.81 -10.58
N LEU A 53 -15.82 11.77 -11.17
CA LEU A 53 -16.17 11.31 -12.51
C LEU A 53 -17.13 10.13 -12.51
N SER A 54 -17.05 9.25 -11.52
CA SER A 54 -17.98 8.13 -11.36
C SER A 54 -18.42 7.98 -9.92
N ASP A 55 -19.57 7.34 -9.70
CA ASP A 55 -20.15 7.09 -8.38
C ASP A 55 -20.75 5.68 -8.32
N ARG A 56 -20.84 5.12 -7.12
CA ARG A 56 -21.48 3.83 -6.88
C ARG A 56 -22.86 4.06 -6.29
N ARG A 57 -23.89 3.58 -7.00
CA ARG A 57 -25.29 3.63 -6.56
C ARG A 57 -25.80 2.21 -6.35
N GLY A 58 -25.75 1.74 -5.12
CA GLY A 58 -26.01 0.34 -4.79
C GLY A 58 -24.95 -0.58 -5.42
N LYS A 59 -25.35 -1.47 -6.34
CA LYS A 59 -24.45 -2.36 -7.09
C LYS A 59 -23.93 -1.72 -8.39
N ASP A 60 -24.59 -0.68 -8.89
CA ASP A 60 -24.29 -0.07 -10.17
C ASP A 60 -23.22 1.00 -10.09
N VAL A 61 -22.43 1.14 -11.14
CA VAL A 61 -21.48 2.23 -11.34
C VAL A 61 -22.08 3.21 -12.34
N VAL A 62 -22.21 4.47 -11.92
CA VAL A 62 -22.76 5.54 -12.74
C VAL A 62 -21.67 6.54 -13.07
N PHE A 63 -21.42 6.78 -14.36
CA PHE A 63 -20.54 7.86 -14.80
C PHE A 63 -21.28 9.19 -14.84
N LEU A 64 -20.68 10.21 -14.19
CA LEU A 64 -21.20 11.57 -14.13
C LEU A 64 -20.76 12.42 -15.33
N GLU A 65 -20.44 11.76 -16.45
CA GLU A 65 -19.93 12.41 -17.67
C GLU A 65 -20.79 13.59 -18.16
N PRO A 66 -22.14 13.53 -18.20
CA PRO A 66 -22.95 14.68 -18.61
C PRO A 66 -22.77 15.89 -17.69
N GLU A 67 -22.66 15.67 -16.39
CA GLU A 67 -22.45 16.72 -15.41
C GLU A 67 -21.04 17.32 -15.50
N VAL A 68 -20.01 16.45 -15.58
CA VAL A 68 -18.61 16.86 -15.75
C VAL A 68 -18.43 17.62 -17.06
N THR A 69 -19.02 17.16 -18.16
CA THR A 69 -19.05 17.87 -19.46
C THR A 69 -19.64 19.29 -19.32
N ARG A 70 -20.74 19.43 -18.59
CA ARG A 70 -21.33 20.74 -18.29
C ARG A 70 -20.37 21.62 -17.47
N TYR A 71 -19.67 21.06 -16.49
CA TYR A 71 -18.69 21.79 -15.68
C TYR A 71 -17.47 22.22 -16.50
N ILE A 72 -16.95 21.36 -17.38
CA ILE A 72 -15.87 21.70 -18.31
C ILE A 72 -16.27 22.86 -19.21
N LYS A 73 -17.41 22.75 -19.93
CA LYS A 73 -17.87 23.78 -20.85
C LYS A 73 -18.15 25.12 -20.16
N LYS A 74 -18.72 25.11 -18.95
CA LYS A 74 -19.18 26.32 -18.26
C LYS A 74 -18.11 26.97 -17.38
N TYR A 75 -17.25 26.15 -16.74
CA TYR A 75 -16.34 26.63 -15.72
C TYR A 75 -14.87 26.32 -16.01
N ASP A 76 -14.58 25.46 -17.00
CA ASP A 76 -13.23 25.01 -17.32
C ASP A 76 -12.54 24.46 -16.03
N ILE A 77 -13.14 23.40 -15.43
CA ILE A 77 -12.67 22.81 -14.18
C ILE A 77 -11.26 22.27 -14.30
N GLY A 78 -10.51 22.28 -13.19
CA GLY A 78 -9.09 21.91 -13.21
C GLY A 78 -8.83 20.42 -13.24
N SER A 79 -9.68 19.61 -12.58
CA SER A 79 -9.34 18.21 -12.33
C SER A 79 -10.59 17.34 -12.17
N VAL A 80 -10.39 16.03 -12.42
CA VAL A 80 -11.38 14.98 -12.11
C VAL A 80 -10.74 13.90 -11.24
N CYS A 81 -11.52 13.27 -10.36
CA CYS A 81 -11.12 12.11 -9.59
C CYS A 81 -11.90 10.88 -10.06
N LEU A 82 -11.15 9.81 -10.37
CA LEU A 82 -11.71 8.53 -10.78
C LEU A 82 -12.11 7.71 -9.55
N PHE A 83 -13.25 7.05 -9.66
CA PHE A 83 -13.73 6.07 -8.71
C PHE A 83 -14.03 4.75 -9.44
N GLN A 84 -15.03 3.99 -8.97
CA GLN A 84 -15.34 2.67 -9.51
C GLN A 84 -15.69 2.71 -11.02
N GLY A 85 -15.33 1.63 -11.71
CA GLY A 85 -15.60 1.41 -13.14
C GLY A 85 -14.76 0.27 -13.68
N SER A 86 -14.75 0.11 -15.01
CA SER A 86 -13.73 -0.68 -15.71
C SER A 86 -12.69 0.23 -16.36
N SER A 87 -11.50 -0.30 -16.62
CA SER A 87 -10.42 0.45 -17.25
C SER A 87 -10.83 1.02 -18.61
N ILE A 88 -11.53 0.22 -19.41
CA ILE A 88 -12.00 0.58 -20.76
C ILE A 88 -13.03 1.72 -20.70
N LEU A 89 -14.01 1.64 -19.81
CA LEU A 89 -15.03 2.68 -19.66
C LEU A 89 -14.42 3.99 -19.16
N GLN A 90 -13.53 3.92 -18.15
CA GLN A 90 -12.81 5.09 -17.64
C GLN A 90 -12.00 5.77 -18.74
N ALA A 91 -11.20 5.01 -19.50
CA ALA A 91 -10.39 5.54 -20.60
C ALA A 91 -11.25 6.19 -21.70
N GLY A 92 -12.36 5.55 -22.06
CA GLY A 92 -13.30 6.09 -23.04
C GLY A 92 -13.91 7.43 -22.61
N VAL A 93 -14.37 7.52 -21.35
CA VAL A 93 -14.90 8.76 -20.78
C VAL A 93 -13.81 9.83 -20.69
N LEU A 94 -12.61 9.49 -20.20
CA LEU A 94 -11.48 10.41 -20.12
C LEU A 94 -11.12 11.00 -21.48
N ASN A 95 -11.02 10.18 -22.52
CA ASN A 95 -10.73 10.64 -23.87
C ASN A 95 -11.77 11.67 -24.36
N ARG A 96 -13.07 11.42 -24.11
CA ARG A 96 -14.14 12.34 -24.52
C ARG A 96 -14.10 13.66 -23.75
N ILE A 97 -13.93 13.62 -22.42
CA ILE A 97 -13.93 14.86 -21.62
C ILE A 97 -12.65 15.68 -21.81
N GLN A 98 -11.50 15.03 -22.03
CA GLN A 98 -10.24 15.71 -22.34
C GLN A 98 -10.31 16.42 -23.71
N ALA A 99 -10.95 15.80 -24.70
CA ALA A 99 -11.11 16.37 -26.05
C ALA A 99 -11.89 17.71 -26.05
N ILE A 100 -12.77 17.94 -25.08
CA ILE A 100 -13.57 19.16 -24.97
C ILE A 100 -13.01 20.18 -23.96
N ALA A 101 -12.01 19.79 -23.17
CA ALA A 101 -11.38 20.65 -22.18
C ALA A 101 -10.49 21.69 -22.85
N LYS A 102 -10.70 22.99 -22.53
CA LYS A 102 -9.84 24.10 -23.03
C LYS A 102 -8.49 24.12 -22.32
N THR A 103 -8.52 23.91 -21.02
CA THR A 103 -7.35 23.65 -20.18
C THR A 103 -7.36 22.18 -19.83
N PRO A 104 -6.32 21.40 -20.16
CA PRO A 104 -6.29 19.96 -19.89
C PRO A 104 -6.62 19.62 -18.43
N LEU A 105 -7.45 18.58 -18.24
CA LEU A 105 -7.84 18.13 -16.91
C LEU A 105 -6.69 17.35 -16.26
N MET A 106 -6.36 17.66 -15.02
CA MET A 106 -5.54 16.79 -14.18
C MET A 106 -6.41 15.63 -13.68
N VAL A 107 -6.03 14.40 -13.98
CA VAL A 107 -6.76 13.20 -13.57
C VAL A 107 -6.15 12.66 -12.29
N CYS A 108 -6.98 12.51 -11.26
CA CYS A 108 -6.60 11.99 -9.96
C CYS A 108 -7.28 10.64 -9.71
N VAL A 109 -6.68 9.80 -8.87
CA VAL A 109 -7.30 8.56 -8.38
C VAL A 109 -6.91 8.33 -6.92
N ASP A 110 -7.76 7.65 -6.20
CA ASP A 110 -7.47 7.09 -4.88
C ASP A 110 -7.17 5.60 -5.08
N GLY A 111 -5.91 5.30 -5.42
CA GLY A 111 -5.41 3.99 -5.82
C GLY A 111 -4.28 3.49 -4.91
N GLU A 112 -4.58 3.24 -3.62
CA GLU A 112 -3.62 2.79 -2.61
C GLU A 112 -3.01 1.43 -2.95
N THR A 113 -3.81 0.55 -3.56
CA THR A 113 -3.41 -0.76 -4.06
C THR A 113 -3.33 -0.79 -5.60
N GLY A 114 -2.96 0.34 -6.22
CA GLY A 114 -3.00 0.52 -7.66
C GLY A 114 -4.41 0.81 -8.17
N VAL A 115 -4.57 0.91 -9.50
CA VAL A 115 -5.86 1.22 -10.11
C VAL A 115 -6.87 0.08 -9.93
N GLY A 116 -6.42 -1.14 -9.61
CA GLY A 116 -7.28 -2.28 -9.25
C GLY A 116 -8.14 -2.06 -8.00
N MET A 117 -7.80 -1.08 -7.16
CA MET A 117 -8.66 -0.63 -6.07
C MET A 117 -10.00 -0.06 -6.59
N ARG A 118 -10.01 0.46 -7.81
CA ARG A 118 -11.15 1.17 -8.41
C ARG A 118 -11.71 0.49 -9.66
N PHE A 119 -10.86 -0.21 -10.40
CA PHE A 119 -11.22 -0.79 -11.70
C PHE A 119 -11.46 -2.29 -11.56
N ALA A 120 -12.69 -2.72 -11.86
CA ALA A 120 -13.14 -4.10 -11.64
C ALA A 120 -12.41 -5.14 -12.51
N ASP A 121 -11.80 -4.72 -13.61
CA ASP A 121 -11.06 -5.54 -14.57
C ASP A 121 -9.53 -5.51 -14.34
N VAL A 122 -9.08 -4.91 -13.23
CA VAL A 122 -7.67 -4.85 -12.86
C VAL A 122 -7.45 -5.49 -11.48
N VAL A 123 -6.47 -6.38 -11.39
CA VAL A 123 -6.09 -7.03 -10.14
C VAL A 123 -5.45 -6.00 -9.20
N PRO A 124 -5.96 -5.84 -7.96
CA PRO A 124 -5.32 -4.97 -6.99
C PRO A 124 -4.00 -5.56 -6.49
N LEU A 125 -3.04 -4.69 -6.20
CA LEU A 125 -1.84 -5.02 -5.44
C LEU A 125 -2.21 -5.27 -3.96
N PRO A 126 -1.32 -5.85 -3.14
CA PRO A 126 -1.60 -6.11 -1.74
C PRO A 126 -1.95 -4.87 -0.94
N ASP A 127 -2.72 -5.05 0.14
CA ASP A 127 -2.98 -3.99 1.12
C ASP A 127 -1.66 -3.48 1.74
N GLN A 128 -1.60 -2.22 2.12
CA GLN A 128 -0.37 -1.63 2.65
C GLN A 128 0.10 -2.33 3.93
N LEU A 129 -0.79 -2.88 4.75
CA LEU A 129 -0.41 -3.63 5.94
C LEU A 129 0.32 -4.94 5.59
N THR A 130 -0.04 -5.59 4.49
CA THR A 130 0.69 -6.73 3.93
C THR A 130 2.10 -6.31 3.47
N ILE A 131 2.21 -5.16 2.81
CA ILE A 131 3.49 -4.57 2.42
C ILE A 131 4.32 -4.22 3.67
N GLY A 132 3.68 -3.78 4.73
CA GLY A 132 4.31 -3.53 6.03
C GLY A 132 4.96 -4.76 6.66
N ALA A 133 4.53 -5.97 6.33
CA ALA A 133 5.11 -7.21 6.85
C ALA A 133 6.43 -7.63 6.17
N ILE A 134 6.75 -7.11 4.98
CA ILE A 134 8.01 -7.43 4.28
C ILE A 134 9.19 -6.63 4.86
N SER A 135 10.42 -7.12 4.64
CA SER A 135 11.65 -6.45 5.09
C SER A 135 12.38 -5.72 3.95
N ASP A 136 12.08 -6.05 2.70
CA ASP A 136 12.75 -5.53 1.52
C ASP A 136 12.13 -4.20 1.07
N ALA A 137 12.87 -3.11 1.24
CA ALA A 137 12.44 -1.77 0.83
C ALA A 137 12.48 -1.56 -0.70
N ASP A 138 13.29 -2.33 -1.44
CA ASP A 138 13.28 -2.30 -2.91
C ASP A 138 11.97 -2.85 -3.46
N LEU A 139 11.42 -3.88 -2.82
CA LEU A 139 10.11 -4.40 -3.19
C LEU A 139 9.01 -3.34 -3.04
N ALA A 140 9.09 -2.47 -2.02
CA ALA A 140 8.18 -1.33 -1.87
C ALA A 140 8.35 -0.30 -3.01
N TYR A 141 9.58 -0.05 -3.47
CA TYR A 141 9.84 0.78 -4.66
C TYR A 141 9.21 0.16 -5.92
N ARG A 142 9.38 -1.14 -6.15
CA ARG A 142 8.82 -1.84 -7.31
C ARG A 142 7.28 -1.84 -7.30
N ILE A 143 6.65 -1.91 -6.12
CA ILE A 143 5.21 -1.72 -5.96
C ILE A 143 4.81 -0.31 -6.38
N GLY A 144 5.50 0.72 -5.89
CA GLY A 144 5.26 2.10 -6.29
C GLY A 144 5.41 2.29 -7.80
N LYS A 145 6.44 1.70 -8.40
CA LYS A 145 6.67 1.71 -9.85
C LYS A 145 5.53 1.05 -10.63
N ALA A 146 5.05 -0.12 -10.18
CA ALA A 146 3.93 -0.80 -10.80
C ALA A 146 2.64 0.04 -10.76
N ILE A 147 2.35 0.68 -9.60
CA ILE A 147 1.24 1.63 -9.46
C ILE A 147 1.40 2.82 -10.43
N GLY A 148 2.60 3.38 -10.51
CA GLY A 148 2.93 4.48 -11.43
C GLY A 148 2.68 4.11 -12.90
N LEU A 149 3.14 2.94 -13.32
CA LEU A 149 2.92 2.41 -14.67
C LEU A 149 1.41 2.22 -14.98
N GLN A 150 0.65 1.65 -14.04
CA GLN A 150 -0.80 1.52 -14.18
C GLN A 150 -1.47 2.90 -14.33
N CYS A 151 -1.14 3.85 -13.46
CA CYS A 151 -1.69 5.21 -13.52
C CYS A 151 -1.37 5.89 -14.86
N LYS A 152 -0.11 5.85 -15.29
CA LYS A 152 0.35 6.41 -16.56
C LYS A 152 -0.39 5.81 -17.76
N ARG A 153 -0.59 4.47 -17.76
CA ARG A 153 -1.25 3.75 -18.85
C ARG A 153 -2.71 4.17 -19.04
N VAL A 154 -3.41 4.56 -17.99
CA VAL A 154 -4.81 5.05 -18.02
C VAL A 154 -4.92 6.57 -17.95
N GLY A 155 -3.83 7.31 -18.14
CA GLY A 155 -3.86 8.77 -18.19
C GLY A 155 -4.11 9.47 -16.86
N ILE A 156 -3.72 8.88 -15.73
CA ILE A 156 -3.79 9.44 -14.39
C ILE A 156 -2.49 10.18 -14.08
N GLN A 157 -2.57 11.43 -13.63
CA GLN A 157 -1.43 12.28 -13.29
C GLN A 157 -1.12 12.27 -11.79
N VAL A 158 -2.13 12.11 -10.94
CA VAL A 158 -1.97 12.16 -9.48
C VAL A 158 -2.62 10.93 -8.84
N ASN A 159 -1.86 10.20 -8.05
CA ASN A 159 -2.41 9.14 -7.22
C ASN A 159 -2.40 9.57 -5.75
N TYR A 160 -3.55 9.53 -5.08
CA TYR A 160 -3.70 9.79 -3.66
C TYR A 160 -3.22 8.60 -2.82
N ALA A 161 -1.92 8.31 -2.94
CA ALA A 161 -1.17 7.26 -2.25
C ALA A 161 0.31 7.66 -2.15
N PRO A 162 1.05 7.07 -1.18
CA PRO A 162 0.65 6.09 -0.18
C PRO A 162 -0.01 6.70 1.06
N VAL A 163 -0.66 5.85 1.87
CA VAL A 163 -1.02 6.17 3.24
C VAL A 163 0.23 6.04 4.11
N VAL A 164 0.62 7.13 4.76
CA VAL A 164 1.78 7.20 5.65
C VAL A 164 1.39 7.50 7.10
N ASP A 165 0.11 7.34 7.41
CA ASP A 165 -0.39 7.37 8.78
C ASP A 165 0.19 6.20 9.58
N ILE A 166 0.65 6.46 10.81
CA ILE A 166 1.15 5.44 11.71
C ILE A 166 -0.04 4.77 12.41
N ASN A 167 -0.15 3.45 12.27
CA ASN A 167 -1.28 2.69 12.78
C ASN A 167 -1.10 2.31 14.26
N ASN A 168 -1.18 3.26 15.15
CA ASN A 168 -0.97 3.10 16.59
C ASN A 168 -2.27 2.84 17.39
N ASN A 169 -3.40 2.70 16.70
CA ASN A 169 -4.68 2.34 17.28
C ASN A 169 -5.29 1.13 16.55
N PRO A 170 -5.26 -0.08 17.12
CA PRO A 170 -5.81 -1.29 16.49
C PRO A 170 -7.30 -1.21 16.18
N ASN A 171 -8.04 -0.32 16.87
CA ASN A 171 -9.46 -0.10 16.68
C ASN A 171 -9.77 1.05 15.71
N ASN A 172 -8.76 1.62 15.04
CA ASN A 172 -8.97 2.68 14.05
C ASN A 172 -9.91 2.19 12.94
N PRO A 173 -11.07 2.85 12.74
CA PRO A 173 -12.07 2.39 11.77
C PRO A 173 -11.75 2.81 10.32
N VAL A 174 -10.70 3.62 10.08
CA VAL A 174 -10.42 4.24 8.78
C VAL A 174 -9.08 3.81 8.22
N ILE A 175 -8.02 3.85 9.01
CA ILE A 175 -6.65 3.58 8.56
C ILE A 175 -6.37 2.08 8.62
N ASN A 176 -6.15 1.52 9.78
CA ASN A 176 -6.00 0.08 10.02
C ASN A 176 -5.17 -0.64 8.93
N TYR A 177 -5.78 -1.53 8.13
CA TYR A 177 -5.11 -2.30 7.06
C TYR A 177 -4.55 -1.44 5.90
N ARG A 178 -4.93 -0.16 5.81
CA ARG A 178 -4.43 0.79 4.82
C ARG A 178 -3.05 1.37 5.17
N SER A 179 -2.59 1.24 6.42
CA SER A 179 -1.28 1.70 6.87
C SER A 179 -0.18 0.68 6.56
N LEU A 180 1.07 1.15 6.45
CA LEU A 180 2.27 0.31 6.37
C LEU A 180 2.67 -0.27 7.75
N GLY A 181 1.99 0.10 8.84
CA GLY A 181 2.23 -0.41 10.18
C GLY A 181 2.31 0.67 11.26
N GLU A 182 2.81 0.29 12.45
CA GLU A 182 2.91 1.17 13.62
C GLU A 182 4.30 1.81 13.83
N ASP A 183 5.33 1.28 13.18
CA ASP A 183 6.69 1.79 13.31
C ASP A 183 6.93 2.97 12.36
N LYS A 184 7.20 4.14 12.92
CA LYS A 184 7.39 5.38 12.15
C LYS A 184 8.57 5.32 11.17
N TYR A 185 9.61 4.55 11.48
CA TYR A 185 10.80 4.44 10.63
C TYR A 185 10.49 3.57 9.41
N LYS A 186 9.82 2.44 9.62
CA LYS A 186 9.38 1.56 8.55
C LYS A 186 8.35 2.21 7.65
N VAL A 187 7.32 2.84 8.22
CA VAL A 187 6.31 3.62 7.47
C VAL A 187 7.00 4.67 6.60
N SER A 188 8.00 5.37 7.15
CA SER A 188 8.74 6.39 6.40
C SER A 188 9.59 5.81 5.29
N LEU A 189 10.34 4.74 5.55
CA LEU A 189 11.20 4.09 4.56
C LEU A 189 10.37 3.55 3.39
N PHE A 190 9.34 2.78 3.69
CA PHE A 190 8.51 2.13 2.68
C PHE A 190 7.65 3.16 1.92
N GLY A 191 7.05 4.12 2.64
CA GLY A 191 6.31 5.22 2.02
C GLY A 191 7.17 6.03 1.05
N SER A 192 8.42 6.36 1.42
CA SER A 192 9.37 7.07 0.54
C SER A 192 9.70 6.27 -0.72
N ASN A 193 9.88 4.94 -0.60
CA ASN A 193 10.17 4.07 -1.74
C ASN A 193 8.96 3.94 -2.68
N ILE A 194 7.74 3.79 -2.15
CA ILE A 194 6.51 3.78 -2.95
C ILE A 194 6.34 5.11 -3.70
N ILE A 195 6.55 6.25 -3.02
CA ILE A 195 6.51 7.59 -3.65
C ILE A 195 7.53 7.67 -4.77
N LYS A 196 8.78 7.29 -4.50
CA LYS A 196 9.84 7.33 -5.50
C LYS A 196 9.49 6.48 -6.71
N GLY A 197 9.00 5.25 -6.51
CA GLY A 197 8.60 4.35 -7.60
C GLY A 197 7.52 4.96 -8.50
N MET A 198 6.47 5.57 -7.93
CA MET A 198 5.42 6.24 -8.70
C MET A 198 5.96 7.48 -9.44
N GLN A 199 6.77 8.31 -8.77
CA GLN A 199 7.25 9.56 -9.33
C GLN A 199 8.31 9.37 -10.41
N ASP A 200 9.12 8.32 -10.34
CA ASP A 200 10.05 7.93 -11.41
C ASP A 200 9.32 7.57 -12.72
N GLU A 201 8.04 7.13 -12.63
CA GLU A 201 7.17 6.91 -13.79
C GLU A 201 6.43 8.18 -14.27
N GLY A 202 6.65 9.32 -13.61
CA GLY A 202 6.04 10.61 -13.95
C GLY A 202 4.63 10.81 -13.38
N VAL A 203 4.21 10.00 -12.40
CA VAL A 203 2.93 10.13 -11.68
C VAL A 203 3.20 10.80 -10.33
N MET A 204 2.50 11.90 -10.05
CA MET A 204 2.63 12.60 -8.78
C MET A 204 2.00 11.79 -7.66
N ALA A 205 2.82 11.37 -6.69
CA ALA A 205 2.36 10.74 -5.47
C ALA A 205 1.77 11.77 -4.48
N CYS A 206 0.85 11.31 -3.63
CA CYS A 206 0.22 12.15 -2.61
C CYS A 206 0.25 11.46 -1.25
N ALA A 207 1.17 11.87 -0.39
CA ALA A 207 1.23 11.34 0.98
C ALA A 207 0.00 11.78 1.78
N LYS A 208 -0.60 10.84 2.53
CA LYS A 208 -1.84 11.09 3.27
C LYS A 208 -1.89 10.32 4.59
N HIS A 209 -2.64 10.85 5.57
CA HIS A 209 -3.51 12.04 5.61
C HIS A 209 -2.90 13.04 6.62
N PHE A 210 -2.27 14.11 6.13
CA PHE A 210 -1.59 15.08 6.99
C PHE A 210 -2.58 15.77 7.95
N PRO A 211 -2.27 15.94 9.25
CA PRO A 211 -0.99 15.71 9.92
C PRO A 211 -0.82 14.33 10.58
N GLY A 212 -1.66 13.34 10.26
CA GLY A 212 -1.64 11.97 10.77
C GLY A 212 -3.02 11.55 11.27
N HIS A 213 -3.56 10.47 10.69
CA HIS A 213 -4.92 9.95 10.94
C HIS A 213 -4.90 8.59 11.67
N GLY A 214 -3.72 8.12 12.11
CA GLY A 214 -3.57 6.77 12.65
C GLY A 214 -4.17 6.54 14.04
N ASP A 215 -4.31 7.59 14.86
CA ASP A 215 -4.79 7.51 16.24
C ASP A 215 -6.20 8.09 16.40
N VAL A 216 -7.15 7.58 15.65
CA VAL A 216 -8.55 7.98 15.77
C VAL A 216 -9.44 6.79 16.08
N SER A 217 -10.53 7.05 16.81
CA SER A 217 -11.56 6.06 17.14
C SER A 217 -12.89 6.34 16.41
N VAL A 218 -12.96 7.41 15.63
CA VAL A 218 -14.15 7.84 14.87
C VAL A 218 -13.81 7.93 13.40
N ASP A 219 -14.72 7.46 12.56
CA ASP A 219 -14.60 7.57 11.10
C ASP A 219 -14.91 9.01 10.63
N SER A 220 -13.94 9.64 9.96
CA SER A 220 -14.08 11.00 9.39
C SER A 220 -15.16 11.12 8.30
N HIS A 221 -15.59 9.98 7.71
CA HIS A 221 -16.77 9.96 6.85
C HIS A 221 -18.09 10.15 7.61
N LEU A 222 -18.12 9.90 8.91
CA LEU A 222 -19.32 9.97 9.77
C LEU A 222 -19.34 11.18 10.69
N ASP A 223 -18.19 11.58 11.23
CA ASP A 223 -18.05 12.74 12.12
C ASP A 223 -16.61 13.30 12.05
N LEU A 224 -16.32 14.39 12.77
CA LEU A 224 -14.98 14.99 12.87
C LEU A 224 -14.19 14.32 14.00
N PRO A 225 -13.16 13.49 13.69
CA PRO A 225 -12.33 12.86 14.71
C PRO A 225 -11.49 13.89 15.47
N ILE A 226 -11.25 13.63 16.75
CA ILE A 226 -10.47 14.50 17.62
C ILE A 226 -9.19 13.78 18.06
N ILE A 227 -8.04 14.47 17.94
CA ILE A 227 -6.75 14.02 18.47
C ILE A 227 -6.30 15.02 19.54
N THR A 228 -6.19 14.55 20.79
CA THR A 228 -5.88 15.40 21.96
C THR A 228 -4.40 15.42 22.33
N LYS A 229 -3.53 14.88 21.47
CA LYS A 229 -2.08 14.86 21.68
C LYS A 229 -1.46 16.27 21.71
N SER A 230 -0.37 16.44 22.49
CA SER A 230 0.43 17.66 22.47
C SER A 230 1.18 17.80 21.14
N MET A 231 1.63 19.00 20.79
CA MET A 231 2.47 19.24 19.61
C MET A 231 3.77 18.42 19.66
N GLN A 232 4.36 18.25 20.82
CA GLN A 232 5.57 17.43 20.99
C GLN A 232 5.30 15.96 20.68
N ALA A 233 4.17 15.40 21.13
CA ALA A 233 3.76 14.04 20.84
C ALA A 233 3.49 13.86 19.34
N LEU A 234 2.73 14.77 18.72
CA LEU A 234 2.48 14.77 17.27
C LEU A 234 3.77 14.85 16.46
N ASP A 235 4.71 15.71 16.88
CA ASP A 235 5.98 15.91 16.19
C ASP A 235 6.86 14.66 16.25
N SER A 236 6.85 13.97 17.37
CA SER A 236 7.68 12.77 17.60
C SER A 236 7.18 11.53 16.88
N LEU A 237 5.88 11.45 16.60
CA LEU A 237 5.24 10.26 16.02
C LEU A 237 4.50 10.59 14.70
N GLU A 238 3.34 11.20 14.76
CA GLU A 238 2.43 11.37 13.60
C GLU A 238 3.06 12.18 12.46
N LEU A 239 3.78 13.26 12.78
CA LEU A 239 4.42 14.13 11.78
C LEU A 239 5.71 13.55 11.22
N TYR A 240 6.30 12.55 11.88
CA TYR A 240 7.59 11.99 11.48
C TYR A 240 7.59 11.45 10.03
N PRO A 241 6.66 10.60 9.59
CA PRO A 241 6.61 10.14 8.22
C PRO A 241 6.45 11.29 7.22
N PHE A 242 5.60 12.26 7.50
CA PHE A 242 5.38 13.40 6.59
C PHE A 242 6.65 14.24 6.40
N LYS A 243 7.45 14.45 7.45
CA LYS A 243 8.77 15.07 7.36
C LYS A 243 9.71 14.28 6.44
N GLN A 244 9.68 12.95 6.50
CA GLN A 244 10.49 12.10 5.62
C GLN A 244 9.97 12.14 4.17
N MET A 245 8.64 12.17 3.95
CA MET A 245 8.06 12.32 2.61
C MET A 245 8.46 13.65 1.97
N ILE A 246 8.48 14.74 2.76
CA ILE A 246 8.96 16.06 2.28
C ILE A 246 10.42 15.99 1.86
N LYS A 247 11.28 15.36 2.67
CA LYS A 247 12.70 15.14 2.35
C LYS A 247 12.88 14.25 1.10
N ALA A 248 12.05 13.23 0.94
CA ALA A 248 12.04 12.34 -0.23
C ALA A 248 11.48 13.04 -1.49
N GLY A 249 10.99 14.27 -1.37
CA GLY A 249 10.49 15.06 -2.49
C GLY A 249 9.11 14.62 -2.98
N VAL A 250 8.18 14.32 -2.08
CA VAL A 250 6.79 14.04 -2.47
C VAL A 250 6.17 15.23 -3.20
N GLY A 251 5.51 14.95 -4.33
CA GLY A 251 4.92 16.00 -5.18
C GLY A 251 3.64 16.61 -4.60
N SER A 252 2.87 15.85 -3.84
CA SER A 252 1.63 16.37 -3.22
C SER A 252 1.34 15.75 -1.86
N MET A 253 0.44 16.40 -1.12
CA MET A 253 0.02 15.98 0.22
C MET A 253 -1.47 16.21 0.41
N MET A 254 -2.17 15.20 0.92
CA MET A 254 -3.59 15.29 1.25
C MET A 254 -3.78 15.65 2.71
N ILE A 255 -4.61 16.67 2.95
CA ILE A 255 -4.89 17.21 4.28
C ILE A 255 -6.15 16.57 4.85
N ALA A 256 -6.02 15.90 5.98
CA ALA A 256 -7.09 15.22 6.69
C ALA A 256 -8.19 16.15 7.22
N HIS A 257 -9.36 15.56 7.50
CA HIS A 257 -10.42 16.22 8.29
C HIS A 257 -10.33 15.72 9.74
N LEU A 258 -9.49 16.40 10.54
CA LEU A 258 -9.28 16.12 11.97
C LEU A 258 -9.45 17.40 12.77
N TYR A 259 -9.88 17.30 14.02
CA TYR A 259 -9.78 18.39 14.98
C TYR A 259 -8.64 18.12 15.96
N ILE A 260 -7.64 18.98 15.95
CA ILE A 260 -6.42 18.84 16.80
C ILE A 260 -6.23 20.17 17.56
N PRO A 261 -6.72 20.25 18.82
CA PRO A 261 -6.64 21.49 19.61
C PRO A 261 -5.22 22.03 19.78
N ALA A 262 -4.18 21.16 19.80
CA ALA A 262 -2.79 21.57 19.87
C ALA A 262 -2.32 22.35 18.62
N ILE A 263 -2.95 22.15 17.44
CA ILE A 263 -2.62 22.88 16.22
C ILE A 263 -3.53 24.12 16.10
N ASP A 264 -4.84 23.92 16.28
CA ASP A 264 -5.81 25.02 16.19
C ASP A 264 -6.89 24.90 17.25
N THR A 265 -7.05 25.95 18.04
CA THR A 265 -7.97 26.00 19.17
C THR A 265 -9.42 26.29 18.76
N ILE A 266 -9.67 26.61 17.48
CA ILE A 266 -11.04 26.88 17.00
C ILE A 266 -11.82 25.57 17.01
N LYS A 267 -12.85 25.50 17.86
CA LYS A 267 -13.67 24.32 18.06
C LYS A 267 -14.31 23.85 16.73
N ASN A 268 -14.26 22.56 16.47
CA ASN A 268 -14.80 21.91 15.27
C ASN A 268 -14.21 22.39 13.94
N GLN A 269 -13.04 23.02 13.96
CA GLN A 269 -12.33 23.38 12.75
C GLN A 269 -11.45 22.22 12.31
N ALA A 270 -11.81 21.60 11.17
CA ALA A 270 -11.01 20.53 10.59
C ALA A 270 -9.62 21.03 10.17
N THR A 271 -8.59 20.21 10.32
CA THR A 271 -7.21 20.52 9.92
C THR A 271 -7.08 20.96 8.47
N SER A 272 -7.91 20.43 7.56
CA SER A 272 -8.01 20.88 6.16
C SER A 272 -8.55 22.30 5.98
N LEU A 273 -9.22 22.85 6.99
CA LEU A 273 -9.81 24.20 7.00
C LEU A 273 -9.02 25.17 7.90
N SER A 274 -7.96 24.69 8.54
CA SER A 274 -7.13 25.45 9.48
C SER A 274 -5.90 26.04 8.79
N ARG A 275 -5.79 27.39 8.80
CA ARG A 275 -4.59 28.08 8.31
C ARG A 275 -3.35 27.73 9.12
N LYS A 276 -3.50 27.51 10.45
CA LYS A 276 -2.40 27.11 11.32
C LYS A 276 -1.85 25.75 10.89
N ASN A 277 -2.70 24.81 10.46
CA ASN A 277 -2.27 23.50 9.97
C ASN A 277 -1.66 23.56 8.57
N VAL A 278 -2.39 24.12 7.59
CA VAL A 278 -2.00 24.04 6.17
C VAL A 278 -0.87 25.02 5.86
N THR A 279 -1.05 26.29 6.20
CA THR A 279 -0.03 27.31 5.92
C THR A 279 1.07 27.26 6.99
N GLY A 280 0.71 27.43 8.27
CA GLY A 280 1.68 27.54 9.36
C GLY A 280 2.52 26.27 9.55
N LEU A 281 1.88 25.15 9.83
CA LEU A 281 2.62 23.91 10.10
C LEU A 281 3.22 23.31 8.82
N LEU A 282 2.40 22.97 7.81
CA LEU A 282 2.88 22.22 6.67
C LEU A 282 3.79 23.06 5.74
N LYS A 283 3.35 24.25 5.33
CA LYS A 283 4.08 25.02 4.31
C LYS A 283 5.22 25.86 4.90
N GLU A 284 5.00 26.52 6.04
CA GLU A 284 6.00 27.43 6.65
C GLU A 284 6.97 26.66 7.54
N THR A 285 6.47 25.89 8.54
CA THR A 285 7.33 25.19 9.51
C THR A 285 8.03 23.98 8.91
N LEU A 286 7.28 23.10 8.19
CA LEU A 286 7.85 21.88 7.60
C LEU A 286 8.41 22.12 6.19
N GLY A 287 8.20 23.29 5.60
CA GLY A 287 8.81 23.71 4.32
C GLY A 287 8.25 23.01 3.09
N PHE A 288 7.03 22.43 3.14
CA PHE A 288 6.44 21.75 1.99
C PHE A 288 6.10 22.71 0.85
N LYS A 289 6.60 22.40 -0.35
CA LYS A 289 6.44 23.23 -1.57
C LYS A 289 5.53 22.60 -2.63
N GLY A 290 5.19 21.31 -2.50
CA GLY A 290 4.32 20.58 -3.45
C GLY A 290 2.84 21.01 -3.37
N LEU A 291 1.95 20.36 -4.17
CA LEU A 291 0.51 20.63 -4.13
C LEU A 291 -0.12 20.09 -2.85
N THR A 292 -1.00 20.88 -2.26
CA THR A 292 -1.88 20.42 -1.17
C THR A 292 -3.27 20.14 -1.72
N PHE A 293 -3.76 18.92 -1.48
CA PHE A 293 -5.14 18.53 -1.72
C PHE A 293 -5.90 18.45 -0.40
N THR A 294 -7.14 18.88 -0.35
CA THR A 294 -8.00 18.51 0.78
C THR A 294 -8.41 17.05 0.65
N ASP A 295 -8.68 16.36 1.75
CA ASP A 295 -9.57 15.22 1.71
C ASP A 295 -10.96 15.65 1.21
N ALA A 296 -11.87 14.72 0.93
CA ALA A 296 -13.13 14.99 0.28
C ALA A 296 -14.02 15.97 1.09
N LEU A 297 -14.22 17.18 0.59
CA LEU A 297 -14.97 18.22 1.31
C LEU A 297 -16.47 17.91 1.48
N GLU A 298 -16.98 16.88 0.80
CA GLU A 298 -18.35 16.38 0.98
C GLU A 298 -18.50 15.44 2.19
N MET A 299 -17.40 15.05 2.88
CA MET A 299 -17.45 14.20 4.07
C MET A 299 -18.13 14.87 5.24
N LYS A 300 -18.85 14.08 6.07
CA LYS A 300 -19.61 14.59 7.22
C LYS A 300 -18.75 15.27 8.28
N GLY A 301 -17.49 14.87 8.44
CA GLY A 301 -16.52 15.55 9.29
C GLY A 301 -16.35 17.06 8.97
N VAL A 302 -16.71 17.48 7.74
CA VAL A 302 -16.70 18.87 7.31
C VAL A 302 -18.11 19.42 7.16
N THR A 303 -19.00 18.71 6.42
CA THR A 303 -20.31 19.24 6.04
C THR A 303 -21.25 19.46 7.21
N LYS A 304 -21.04 18.74 8.32
CA LYS A 304 -21.76 18.93 9.59
C LYS A 304 -21.58 20.35 10.17
N PHE A 305 -20.40 20.95 9.96
CA PHE A 305 -20.03 22.23 10.55
C PHE A 305 -19.99 23.39 9.53
N TYR A 306 -19.78 23.06 8.26
CA TYR A 306 -19.64 24.04 7.18
C TYR A 306 -20.63 23.76 6.06
N PRO A 307 -21.60 24.69 5.81
CA PRO A 307 -22.55 24.55 4.71
C PRO A 307 -21.86 24.45 3.35
N ALA A 308 -22.51 23.81 2.39
CA ALA A 308 -22.03 23.60 1.03
C ALA A 308 -21.37 24.87 0.42
N GLY A 309 -20.18 24.71 -0.10
CA GLY A 309 -19.34 25.77 -0.67
C GLY A 309 -18.65 26.69 0.36
N GLN A 310 -19.02 26.65 1.65
CA GLN A 310 -18.29 27.38 2.70
C GLN A 310 -16.99 26.69 3.05
N ALA A 311 -17.00 25.35 3.11
CA ALA A 311 -15.80 24.53 3.30
C ALA A 311 -14.74 24.85 2.23
N SER A 312 -15.16 25.01 0.97
CA SER A 312 -14.24 25.39 -0.12
C SER A 312 -13.57 26.75 0.11
N VAL A 313 -14.32 27.75 0.57
CA VAL A 313 -13.77 29.07 0.91
C VAL A 313 -12.76 28.95 2.03
N GLN A 314 -13.13 28.28 3.12
CA GLN A 314 -12.27 28.12 4.29
C GLN A 314 -10.99 27.32 3.96
N SER A 315 -11.11 26.29 3.12
CA SER A 315 -9.94 25.54 2.61
C SER A 315 -8.97 26.40 1.82
N LEU A 316 -9.47 27.29 0.96
CA LEU A 316 -8.61 28.23 0.21
C LEU A 316 -7.94 29.24 1.15
N ILE A 317 -8.67 29.75 2.16
CA ILE A 317 -8.12 30.63 3.21
C ILE A 317 -7.05 29.90 4.03
N ALA A 318 -7.27 28.60 4.33
CA ALA A 318 -6.31 27.77 5.03
C ALA A 318 -5.00 27.59 4.24
N GLY A 319 -5.03 27.73 2.91
CA GLY A 319 -3.87 27.64 2.06
C GLY A 319 -3.82 26.41 1.14
N ASN A 320 -4.87 25.58 1.08
CA ASN A 320 -4.91 24.46 0.14
C ASN A 320 -4.85 24.92 -1.31
N ASP A 321 -4.19 24.11 -2.16
CA ASP A 321 -4.05 24.42 -3.58
C ASP A 321 -5.18 23.79 -4.40
N MET A 322 -5.60 22.55 -4.06
CA MET A 322 -6.63 21.79 -4.76
C MET A 322 -7.72 21.32 -3.78
N LEU A 323 -8.97 21.46 -4.17
CA LEU A 323 -10.14 21.12 -3.36
C LEU A 323 -10.79 19.84 -3.90
N CYS A 324 -10.63 18.73 -3.17
CA CYS A 324 -11.25 17.46 -3.53
C CYS A 324 -12.74 17.47 -3.22
N LEU A 325 -13.55 17.07 -4.20
CA LEU A 325 -14.97 16.78 -4.09
C LEU A 325 -15.74 17.86 -3.29
N PRO A 326 -15.83 19.10 -3.82
CA PRO A 326 -16.43 20.22 -3.09
C PRO A 326 -17.95 20.10 -2.88
N GLY A 327 -18.58 19.03 -3.39
CA GLY A 327 -20.03 18.80 -3.37
C GLY A 327 -20.79 19.77 -4.27
N ASP A 328 -20.87 21.05 -3.90
CA ASP A 328 -21.52 22.12 -4.69
C ASP A 328 -20.47 23.00 -5.39
N LEU A 329 -20.07 22.62 -6.60
CA LEU A 329 -19.11 23.38 -7.41
C LEU A 329 -19.58 24.83 -7.69
N LYS A 330 -20.85 25.00 -8.07
CA LYS A 330 -21.42 26.33 -8.38
C LYS A 330 -21.42 27.23 -7.15
N GLY A 331 -21.85 26.69 -6.00
CA GLY A 331 -21.83 27.39 -4.71
C GLY A 331 -20.42 27.72 -4.26
N SER A 332 -19.47 26.83 -4.42
CA SER A 332 -18.05 27.02 -4.10
C SER A 332 -17.46 28.20 -4.88
N ILE A 333 -17.65 28.24 -6.19
CA ILE A 333 -17.20 29.38 -7.04
C ILE A 333 -17.89 30.69 -6.63
N LYS A 334 -19.22 30.66 -6.38
CA LYS A 334 -19.98 31.87 -5.98
C LYS A 334 -19.52 32.40 -4.62
N LYS A 335 -19.35 31.52 -3.62
CA LYS A 335 -18.93 31.90 -2.27
C LYS A 335 -17.47 32.36 -2.23
N THR A 336 -16.55 31.72 -2.98
CA THR A 336 -15.16 32.18 -3.11
C THR A 336 -15.08 33.59 -3.69
N ARG A 337 -15.83 33.90 -4.75
CA ARG A 337 -15.91 35.26 -5.28
C ARG A 337 -16.50 36.26 -4.28
N LYS A 338 -17.46 35.82 -3.43
CA LYS A 338 -18.02 36.67 -2.35
C LYS A 338 -16.96 36.92 -1.27
N ALA A 339 -16.17 35.90 -0.90
CA ALA A 339 -15.09 36.02 0.07
C ALA A 339 -13.99 36.98 -0.40
N ILE A 340 -13.63 36.94 -1.71
CA ILE A 340 -12.70 37.91 -2.30
C ILE A 340 -13.23 39.33 -2.23
N ARG A 341 -14.53 39.57 -2.55
CA ARG A 341 -15.16 40.89 -2.41
C ARG A 341 -15.24 41.40 -0.97
N LYS A 342 -15.19 40.45 0.01
CA LYS A 342 -15.17 40.77 1.46
C LYS A 342 -13.75 40.85 2.02
N HIS A 343 -12.71 40.81 1.17
CA HIS A 343 -11.29 40.83 1.54
C HIS A 343 -10.84 39.70 2.48
N GLN A 344 -11.57 38.56 2.49
CA GLN A 344 -11.20 37.36 3.21
C GLN A 344 -10.17 36.50 2.44
N LEU A 345 -10.14 36.68 1.11
CA LEU A 345 -9.16 36.18 0.14
C LEU A 345 -8.88 37.30 -0.85
N THR A 346 -7.72 37.24 -1.50
CA THR A 346 -7.36 38.15 -2.61
C THR A 346 -7.37 37.41 -3.94
N TRP A 347 -7.38 38.16 -5.05
CA TRP A 347 -7.15 37.55 -6.35
C TRP A 347 -5.71 37.03 -6.49
N ASN A 348 -4.74 37.66 -5.82
CA ASN A 348 -3.36 37.19 -5.79
C ASN A 348 -3.26 35.78 -5.19
N ASP A 349 -3.96 35.51 -4.07
CA ASP A 349 -4.02 34.16 -3.47
C ASP A 349 -4.54 33.10 -4.44
N ILE A 350 -5.54 33.44 -5.24
CA ILE A 350 -6.08 32.53 -6.27
C ILE A 350 -5.10 32.37 -7.42
N ASP A 351 -4.53 33.48 -7.91
CA ASP A 351 -3.66 33.51 -9.07
C ASP A 351 -2.36 32.71 -8.82
N GLU A 352 -1.76 32.84 -7.64
CA GLU A 352 -0.59 32.04 -7.22
C GLU A 352 -0.88 30.53 -7.22
N LYS A 353 -2.04 30.13 -6.67
CA LYS A 353 -2.45 28.71 -6.68
C LYS A 353 -2.69 28.22 -8.10
N VAL A 354 -3.34 28.99 -8.94
CA VAL A 354 -3.59 28.63 -10.35
C VAL A 354 -2.29 28.49 -11.12
N HIS A 355 -1.33 29.41 -10.96
CA HIS A 355 -0.02 29.29 -11.58
C HIS A 355 0.69 28.01 -11.17
N LYS A 356 0.66 27.68 -9.88
CA LYS A 356 1.25 26.43 -9.35
C LYS A 356 0.58 25.18 -9.92
N VAL A 357 -0.75 25.15 -10.01
CA VAL A 357 -1.51 24.05 -10.62
C VAL A 357 -1.22 23.92 -12.10
N LEU A 358 -1.15 25.02 -12.84
CA LEU A 358 -0.80 25.01 -14.28
C LEU A 358 0.62 24.53 -14.50
N LEU A 359 1.57 24.95 -13.65
CA LEU A 359 2.96 24.47 -13.73
C LEU A 359 3.05 22.97 -13.49
N ALA A 360 2.34 22.46 -12.48
CA ALA A 360 2.25 21.02 -12.22
C ALA A 360 1.63 20.28 -13.42
N LYS A 361 0.57 20.81 -14.02
CA LYS A 361 -0.05 20.24 -15.24
C LYS A 361 0.95 20.14 -16.39
N TYR A 362 1.73 21.18 -16.63
CA TYR A 362 2.76 21.18 -17.66
C TYR A 362 3.79 20.08 -17.40
N ASN A 363 4.37 20.05 -16.20
CA ASN A 363 5.41 19.10 -15.85
C ASN A 363 4.89 17.64 -15.73
N LEU A 364 3.58 17.45 -15.64
CA LEU A 364 2.90 16.16 -15.76
C LEU A 364 2.55 15.78 -17.22
N GLY A 365 3.03 16.54 -18.20
CA GLY A 365 2.88 16.24 -19.63
C GLY A 365 1.51 16.59 -20.21
N LEU A 366 0.71 17.41 -19.52
CA LEU A 366 -0.64 17.76 -19.99
C LEU A 366 -0.64 18.80 -21.12
N ASP A 367 0.50 19.40 -21.42
CA ASP A 367 0.69 20.29 -22.58
C ASP A 367 0.72 19.55 -23.92
N THR A 368 1.09 18.26 -23.88
CA THR A 368 1.23 17.36 -25.04
C THR A 368 0.39 16.09 -24.93
N LEU A 369 -0.75 16.21 -24.22
CA LEU A 369 -1.64 15.09 -23.90
C LEU A 369 -2.10 14.34 -25.16
N LYS A 370 -1.94 13.00 -25.15
CA LYS A 370 -2.44 12.11 -26.21
C LYS A 370 -3.64 11.31 -25.68
N PRO A 371 -4.56 10.91 -26.57
CA PRO A 371 -5.64 10.00 -26.18
C PRO A 371 -5.11 8.68 -25.62
N ILE A 372 -5.82 8.14 -24.62
CA ILE A 372 -5.52 6.83 -24.05
C ILE A 372 -5.86 5.75 -25.10
N LEU A 373 -4.90 4.90 -25.40
CA LEU A 373 -5.10 3.75 -26.29
C LEU A 373 -5.86 2.66 -25.54
N ILE A 374 -7.06 2.30 -26.06
CA ILE A 374 -7.96 1.33 -25.44
C ILE A 374 -7.57 -0.12 -25.74
N PRO A 375 -7.11 -0.49 -26.97
CA PRO A 375 -6.69 -1.86 -27.24
C PRO A 375 -5.68 -2.37 -26.20
N SER A 376 -5.84 -3.61 -25.74
CA SER A 376 -5.02 -4.30 -24.73
C SER A 376 -4.91 -3.59 -23.38
N LEU A 377 -5.78 -2.62 -23.09
CA LEU A 377 -5.65 -1.79 -21.88
C LEU A 377 -5.71 -2.61 -20.59
N SER A 378 -6.72 -3.51 -20.47
CA SER A 378 -6.87 -4.35 -19.27
C SER A 378 -5.70 -5.35 -19.13
N GLU A 379 -5.22 -5.90 -20.24
CA GLU A 379 -4.06 -6.81 -20.27
C GLU A 379 -2.79 -6.09 -19.82
N ASP A 380 -2.52 -4.90 -20.35
CA ASP A 380 -1.37 -4.08 -19.97
C ASP A 380 -1.39 -3.72 -18.48
N LEU A 381 -2.56 -3.39 -17.93
CA LEU A 381 -2.73 -3.04 -16.52
C LEU A 381 -2.53 -4.23 -15.56
N ASN A 382 -2.78 -5.44 -16.03
CA ASN A 382 -2.60 -6.67 -15.26
C ASN A 382 -1.25 -7.35 -15.49
N LYS A 383 -0.44 -6.82 -16.44
CA LYS A 383 0.87 -7.38 -16.75
C LYS A 383 1.75 -7.39 -15.50
N ASP A 384 2.32 -8.56 -15.20
CA ASP A 384 3.22 -8.80 -14.07
C ASP A 384 2.64 -8.54 -12.66
N VAL A 385 1.37 -8.10 -12.52
CA VAL A 385 0.75 -7.81 -11.23
C VAL A 385 0.75 -9.05 -10.34
N ASN A 386 0.29 -10.19 -10.85
CA ASN A 386 0.24 -11.44 -10.08
C ASN A 386 1.63 -11.93 -9.67
N LYS A 387 2.66 -11.73 -10.52
CA LYS A 387 4.04 -12.07 -10.19
C LYS A 387 4.56 -11.23 -9.03
N LEU A 388 4.38 -9.91 -9.11
CA LEU A 388 4.77 -8.98 -8.04
C LEU A 388 4.00 -9.24 -6.75
N LYS A 389 2.69 -9.47 -6.85
CA LYS A 389 1.81 -9.79 -5.73
C LYS A 389 2.24 -11.08 -5.02
N LYS A 390 2.56 -12.14 -5.79
CA LYS A 390 3.08 -13.38 -5.25
C LYS A 390 4.41 -13.17 -4.51
N GLU A 391 5.33 -12.40 -5.09
CA GLU A 391 6.61 -12.07 -4.45
C GLU A 391 6.43 -11.31 -3.12
N VAL A 392 5.47 -10.38 -3.05
CA VAL A 392 5.12 -9.71 -1.79
C VAL A 392 4.61 -10.73 -0.77
N TYR A 393 3.72 -11.64 -1.15
CA TYR A 393 3.17 -12.65 -0.25
C TYR A 393 4.23 -13.64 0.27
N GLU A 394 5.15 -14.07 -0.60
CA GLU A 394 6.27 -14.92 -0.23
C GLU A 394 7.22 -14.26 0.80
N ASN A 395 7.30 -12.92 0.80
CA ASN A 395 8.10 -12.15 1.75
C ASN A 395 7.29 -11.67 2.98
N ALA A 396 5.95 -11.64 2.89
CA ALA A 396 5.08 -11.18 3.96
C ALA A 396 4.62 -12.30 4.90
N ILE A 397 4.40 -13.53 4.39
CA ILE A 397 3.89 -14.64 5.22
C ILE A 397 4.75 -14.81 6.48
N THR A 398 4.09 -14.83 7.65
CA THR A 398 4.75 -14.72 8.96
C THR A 398 4.40 -15.91 9.85
N LEU A 399 5.39 -16.71 10.23
CA LEU A 399 5.24 -17.73 11.27
C LEU A 399 5.37 -17.07 12.64
N LEU A 400 4.31 -17.06 13.43
CA LEU A 400 4.27 -16.37 14.72
C LEU A 400 4.65 -17.28 15.89
N ARG A 401 4.21 -18.54 15.86
CA ARG A 401 4.50 -19.55 16.87
C ARG A 401 4.62 -20.92 16.23
N GLN A 402 5.54 -21.75 16.74
CA GLN A 402 5.73 -23.13 16.33
C GLN A 402 6.17 -23.96 17.54
N ASP A 403 5.21 -24.48 18.30
CA ASP A 403 5.48 -25.33 19.45
C ASP A 403 5.81 -26.78 19.02
N ASN A 404 5.22 -27.22 17.90
CA ASN A 404 5.50 -28.54 17.33
C ASN A 404 6.40 -28.43 16.07
N PRO A 405 7.70 -28.75 16.16
CA PRO A 405 8.62 -28.67 15.02
C PRO A 405 8.28 -29.62 13.85
N SER A 406 7.48 -30.69 14.09
CA SER A 406 7.12 -31.66 13.05
C SER A 406 5.89 -31.29 12.24
N ILE A 407 5.20 -30.19 12.60
CA ILE A 407 4.02 -29.71 11.87
C ILE A 407 4.39 -28.83 10.66
N LEU A 408 5.59 -28.26 10.68
CA LEU A 408 6.08 -27.38 9.62
C LEU A 408 7.61 -27.56 9.45
N PRO A 409 8.10 -28.12 8.35
CA PRO A 409 7.36 -28.62 7.17
C PRO A 409 6.53 -29.88 7.46
N LEU A 410 5.39 -29.99 6.79
CA LEU A 410 4.48 -31.11 6.93
C LEU A 410 4.82 -32.23 5.93
N SER A 411 5.04 -33.46 6.42
CA SER A 411 5.28 -34.61 5.56
C SER A 411 4.02 -35.00 4.78
N ALA A 412 4.18 -35.32 3.50
CA ALA A 412 3.10 -35.79 2.63
C ALA A 412 2.53 -37.17 3.02
N SER A 413 3.26 -37.94 3.85
CA SER A 413 2.80 -39.24 4.36
C SER A 413 1.83 -39.14 5.52
N LYS A 414 1.63 -37.95 6.10
CA LYS A 414 0.71 -37.69 7.21
C LYS A 414 -0.74 -37.75 6.75
N LYS A 415 -1.61 -38.30 7.62
CA LYS A 415 -3.05 -38.21 7.45
C LYS A 415 -3.52 -36.83 7.89
N VAL A 416 -4.01 -36.02 6.95
CA VAL A 416 -4.28 -34.60 7.16
C VAL A 416 -5.78 -34.31 7.17
N ALA A 417 -6.22 -33.51 8.16
CA ALA A 417 -7.51 -32.84 8.13
C ALA A 417 -7.34 -31.35 7.87
N TYR A 418 -8.27 -30.77 7.15
CA TYR A 418 -8.42 -29.34 7.01
C TYR A 418 -9.72 -28.87 7.63
N VAL A 419 -9.70 -27.80 8.41
CA VAL A 419 -10.88 -27.16 9.00
C VAL A 419 -10.93 -25.71 8.51
N GLY A 420 -11.86 -25.41 7.61
CA GLY A 420 -12.13 -24.05 7.13
C GLY A 420 -13.15 -23.35 8.02
N ILE A 421 -12.74 -22.30 8.73
CA ILE A 421 -13.61 -21.49 9.61
C ILE A 421 -13.98 -20.19 8.88
N GLY A 422 -15.26 -19.84 8.90
CA GLY A 422 -15.84 -18.69 8.20
C GLY A 422 -16.30 -18.98 6.77
N ILE A 423 -16.19 -20.23 6.33
CA ILE A 423 -16.60 -20.69 4.99
C ILE A 423 -17.49 -21.93 5.10
N ALA A 424 -18.48 -22.06 4.18
CA ALA A 424 -19.42 -23.17 4.13
C ALA A 424 -18.96 -24.31 3.20
N GLY A 425 -17.86 -24.15 2.48
CA GLY A 425 -17.40 -25.12 1.47
C GLY A 425 -16.00 -24.86 0.97
N PRO A 426 -15.50 -25.66 0.00
CA PRO A 426 -14.10 -25.65 -0.40
C PRO A 426 -13.72 -24.34 -1.12
N ASN A 427 -12.72 -23.64 -0.57
CA ASN A 427 -12.00 -22.55 -1.20
C ASN A 427 -10.75 -23.07 -1.93
N HIS A 428 -9.92 -22.18 -2.45
CA HIS A 428 -8.69 -22.57 -3.15
C HIS A 428 -7.67 -23.25 -2.21
N PHE A 429 -7.58 -22.82 -0.93
CA PHE A 429 -6.70 -23.43 0.06
C PHE A 429 -7.07 -24.89 0.33
N ALA A 430 -8.37 -25.17 0.53
CA ALA A 430 -8.89 -26.54 0.71
C ALA A 430 -8.52 -27.45 -0.49
N ARG A 431 -8.74 -26.95 -1.74
CA ARG A 431 -8.40 -27.73 -2.94
C ARG A 431 -6.91 -28.06 -3.02
N LEU A 432 -6.05 -27.09 -2.76
CA LEU A 432 -4.60 -27.31 -2.73
C LEU A 432 -4.18 -28.32 -1.66
N LEU A 433 -4.80 -28.32 -0.48
CA LEU A 433 -4.54 -29.31 0.57
C LEU A 433 -5.04 -30.71 0.18
N GLN A 434 -6.18 -30.81 -0.48
CA GLN A 434 -6.66 -32.09 -1.05
C GLN A 434 -5.70 -32.63 -2.14
N GLU A 435 -5.19 -31.78 -2.99
CA GLU A 435 -4.25 -32.17 -4.07
C GLU A 435 -2.91 -32.65 -3.51
N ASN A 436 -2.33 -31.92 -2.54
CA ASN A 436 -0.98 -32.17 -2.04
C ASN A 436 -0.92 -33.18 -0.90
N TYR A 437 -1.97 -33.30 -0.07
CA TYR A 437 -1.98 -34.11 1.16
C TYR A 437 -3.15 -35.09 1.23
N LYS A 438 -4.04 -35.10 0.25
CA LYS A 438 -5.32 -35.88 0.31
C LYS A 438 -6.13 -35.53 1.55
N ALA A 439 -6.13 -34.27 1.97
CA ALA A 439 -6.74 -33.80 3.20
C ALA A 439 -8.27 -34.01 3.19
N ASP A 440 -8.80 -34.54 4.28
CA ASP A 440 -10.24 -34.53 4.54
C ASP A 440 -10.66 -33.15 5.02
N CYS A 441 -11.70 -32.57 4.40
CA CYS A 441 -12.09 -31.18 4.63
C CYS A 441 -13.37 -31.06 5.45
N PHE A 442 -13.31 -30.23 6.49
CA PHE A 442 -14.41 -29.85 7.36
C PHE A 442 -14.62 -28.34 7.28
N TYR A 443 -15.86 -27.89 7.46
CA TYR A 443 -16.19 -26.47 7.37
C TYR A 443 -17.03 -26.05 8.57
N PHE A 444 -16.74 -24.85 9.07
CA PHE A 444 -17.48 -24.22 10.14
C PHE A 444 -17.84 -22.79 9.75
N ASP A 445 -19.14 -22.51 9.68
CA ASP A 445 -19.68 -21.18 9.42
C ASP A 445 -20.78 -20.82 10.41
N ASN A 446 -21.49 -19.72 10.17
CA ASN A 446 -22.57 -19.24 11.02
C ASN A 446 -23.83 -20.16 11.03
N THR A 447 -23.90 -21.16 10.14
CA THR A 447 -25.01 -22.12 10.06
C THR A 447 -24.68 -23.43 10.76
N THR A 448 -23.42 -23.66 11.14
CA THR A 448 -22.95 -24.89 11.82
C THR A 448 -23.50 -24.95 13.25
N ASP A 449 -24.28 -25.98 13.56
CA ASP A 449 -24.82 -26.19 14.89
C ASP A 449 -23.81 -26.82 15.86
N SER A 450 -24.16 -26.85 17.13
CA SER A 450 -23.29 -27.36 18.19
C SER A 450 -23.05 -28.89 18.13
N ILE A 451 -23.95 -29.65 17.49
CA ILE A 451 -23.81 -31.11 17.32
C ILE A 451 -22.77 -31.37 16.22
N GLN A 452 -22.93 -30.69 15.09
CA GLN A 452 -21.98 -30.76 13.98
C GLN A 452 -20.58 -30.33 14.44
N ALA A 453 -20.47 -29.22 15.18
CA ALA A 453 -19.19 -28.73 15.72
C ALA A 453 -18.52 -29.80 16.63
N ARG A 454 -19.26 -30.44 17.55
CA ARG A 454 -18.71 -31.52 18.40
C ARG A 454 -18.29 -32.74 17.59
N LYS A 455 -19.07 -33.10 16.55
CA LYS A 455 -18.71 -34.20 15.65
C LYS A 455 -17.41 -33.94 14.93
N ILE A 456 -17.25 -32.73 14.37
CA ILE A 456 -15.99 -32.34 13.72
C ILE A 456 -14.81 -32.52 14.69
N ILE A 457 -14.87 -31.95 15.91
CA ILE A 457 -13.80 -32.05 16.90
C ILE A 457 -13.47 -33.50 17.23
N SER A 458 -14.48 -34.36 17.40
CA SER A 458 -14.29 -35.80 17.65
C SER A 458 -13.62 -36.49 16.47
N ASP A 459 -14.01 -36.16 15.24
CA ASP A 459 -13.45 -36.72 14.01
C ASP A 459 -11.98 -36.34 13.82
N LEU A 460 -11.54 -35.15 14.28
CA LEU A 460 -10.18 -34.66 14.13
C LEU A 460 -9.15 -35.50 14.91
N GLN A 461 -9.52 -36.23 15.94
CA GLN A 461 -8.63 -37.04 16.78
C GLN A 461 -7.90 -38.17 16.00
N LYS A 462 -8.38 -38.54 14.81
CA LYS A 462 -7.84 -39.64 13.99
C LYS A 462 -6.80 -39.17 12.93
N TYR A 463 -6.46 -37.87 12.92
CA TYR A 463 -5.51 -37.29 11.96
C TYR A 463 -4.16 -37.01 12.60
N ASP A 464 -3.09 -37.16 11.82
CA ASP A 464 -1.72 -36.85 12.23
C ASP A 464 -1.45 -35.35 12.25
N ALA A 465 -2.18 -34.59 11.42
CA ALA A 465 -2.10 -33.15 11.36
C ALA A 465 -3.47 -32.51 11.07
N VAL A 466 -3.78 -31.42 11.75
CA VAL A 466 -4.99 -30.63 11.58
C VAL A 466 -4.61 -29.22 11.14
N ILE A 467 -4.98 -28.87 9.91
CA ILE A 467 -4.73 -27.54 9.36
C ILE A 467 -6.03 -26.72 9.53
N VAL A 468 -5.93 -25.57 10.21
CA VAL A 468 -7.04 -24.65 10.41
C VAL A 468 -6.83 -23.43 9.50
N GLY A 469 -7.84 -23.06 8.73
CA GLY A 469 -7.87 -21.84 7.95
C GLY A 469 -8.96 -20.91 8.45
N ILE A 470 -8.61 -19.67 8.83
CA ILE A 470 -9.56 -18.63 9.24
C ILE A 470 -9.78 -17.69 8.06
N HIS A 471 -11.01 -17.61 7.55
CA HIS A 471 -11.32 -17.00 6.27
C HIS A 471 -12.48 -16.01 6.33
N GLN A 472 -12.59 -15.16 5.28
CA GLN A 472 -13.76 -14.32 4.96
C GLN A 472 -14.25 -13.39 6.07
N TYR A 473 -13.38 -12.98 6.98
CA TYR A 473 -13.71 -11.94 7.93
C TYR A 473 -13.47 -10.53 7.36
N LYS A 474 -14.03 -9.51 8.01
CA LYS A 474 -13.97 -8.13 7.52
C LYS A 474 -12.58 -7.54 7.72
N LYS A 475 -12.20 -6.62 6.82
CA LYS A 475 -10.93 -5.90 6.92
C LYS A 475 -10.88 -4.90 8.09
N PHE A 476 -12.03 -4.41 8.58
CA PHE A 476 -12.12 -3.44 9.67
C PHE A 476 -12.50 -4.08 11.01
N PRO A 477 -12.07 -3.51 12.16
CA PRO A 477 -12.20 -4.12 13.48
C PRO A 477 -13.64 -4.14 14.04
N ALA A 478 -14.57 -3.40 13.43
CA ALA A 478 -15.95 -3.31 13.89
C ALA A 478 -16.59 -4.71 14.06
N ASN A 479 -17.26 -4.91 15.19
CA ASN A 479 -17.88 -6.19 15.56
C ASN A 479 -16.89 -7.37 15.48
N ASN A 480 -15.69 -7.18 16.03
CA ASN A 480 -14.63 -8.18 16.03
C ASN A 480 -14.33 -8.73 14.62
N PHE A 481 -14.15 -7.85 13.63
CA PHE A 481 -13.96 -8.21 12.20
C PHE A 481 -15.11 -9.02 11.60
N GLY A 482 -16.28 -9.07 12.27
CA GLY A 482 -17.41 -9.91 11.90
C GLY A 482 -17.23 -11.39 12.25
N ILE A 483 -16.19 -11.75 13.00
CA ILE A 483 -15.94 -13.12 13.48
C ILE A 483 -16.89 -13.41 14.65
N ALA A 484 -17.75 -14.40 14.47
CA ALA A 484 -18.71 -14.81 15.49
C ALA A 484 -17.99 -15.45 16.70
N LYS A 485 -18.51 -15.19 17.92
CA LYS A 485 -17.97 -15.82 19.14
C LYS A 485 -17.96 -17.34 19.08
N ALA A 486 -18.95 -17.93 18.39
CA ALA A 486 -19.02 -19.38 18.19
C ALA A 486 -17.84 -19.91 17.38
N ALA A 487 -17.41 -19.16 16.35
CA ALA A 487 -16.24 -19.50 15.52
C ALA A 487 -14.94 -19.42 16.34
N VAL A 488 -14.78 -18.38 17.17
CA VAL A 488 -13.62 -18.26 18.07
C VAL A 488 -13.59 -19.43 19.07
N ASN A 489 -14.71 -19.73 19.72
CA ASN A 489 -14.81 -20.84 20.68
C ASN A 489 -14.58 -22.21 20.02
N PHE A 490 -14.92 -22.35 18.74
CA PHE A 490 -14.68 -23.57 17.98
C PHE A 490 -13.21 -23.72 17.63
N ALA A 491 -12.58 -22.64 17.13
CA ALA A 491 -11.16 -22.58 16.83
C ALA A 491 -10.31 -22.91 18.08
N ASP A 492 -10.59 -22.29 19.22
CA ASP A 492 -9.89 -22.50 20.50
C ASP A 492 -9.76 -23.97 20.90
N LYS A 493 -10.79 -24.80 20.64
CA LYS A 493 -10.73 -26.22 20.93
C LYS A 493 -9.80 -27.01 20.03
N ILE A 494 -9.59 -26.55 18.80
CA ILE A 494 -8.73 -27.21 17.80
C ILE A 494 -7.29 -26.73 17.94
N GLU A 495 -7.10 -25.44 18.17
CA GLU A 495 -5.79 -24.78 18.24
C GLU A 495 -4.92 -25.25 19.40
N LYS A 496 -5.54 -25.83 20.45
CA LYS A 496 -4.88 -26.44 21.61
C LYS A 496 -4.39 -27.89 21.35
N MET A 497 -4.76 -28.49 20.21
CA MET A 497 -4.25 -29.80 19.83
C MET A 497 -2.79 -29.68 19.40
N ASP A 498 -1.92 -30.61 19.88
CA ASP A 498 -0.48 -30.62 19.59
C ASP A 498 -0.16 -30.75 18.10
N ASN A 499 -1.06 -31.36 17.34
CA ASN A 499 -0.95 -31.62 15.92
C ASN A 499 -1.70 -30.62 15.05
N SER A 500 -2.12 -29.46 15.60
CA SER A 500 -2.80 -28.41 14.83
C SER A 500 -1.86 -27.27 14.40
N ILE A 501 -2.18 -26.63 13.27
CA ILE A 501 -1.57 -25.38 12.80
C ILE A 501 -2.65 -24.47 12.22
N SER A 502 -2.66 -23.21 12.65
CA SER A 502 -3.65 -22.21 12.25
C SER A 502 -3.06 -21.19 11.27
N PHE A 503 -3.77 -20.97 10.17
CA PHE A 503 -3.48 -19.95 9.14
C PHE A 503 -4.59 -18.88 9.18
N VAL A 504 -4.22 -17.65 9.52
CA VAL A 504 -5.16 -16.52 9.61
C VAL A 504 -5.05 -15.68 8.33
N PHE A 505 -6.08 -15.77 7.45
CA PHE A 505 -6.13 -15.11 6.15
C PHE A 505 -6.87 -13.79 6.23
N GLY A 506 -6.13 -12.67 6.20
CA GLY A 506 -6.66 -11.30 6.22
C GLY A 506 -5.99 -10.43 7.27
N ASN A 507 -6.72 -9.46 7.80
CA ASN A 507 -6.18 -8.46 8.72
C ASN A 507 -5.53 -9.08 9.96
N PRO A 508 -4.23 -8.83 10.23
CA PRO A 508 -3.50 -9.49 11.33
C PRO A 508 -4.01 -9.15 12.72
N TYR A 509 -4.71 -8.04 12.92
CA TYR A 509 -5.32 -7.74 14.22
C TYR A 509 -6.42 -8.74 14.65
N ALA A 510 -6.95 -9.54 13.70
CA ALA A 510 -7.89 -10.62 14.03
C ALA A 510 -7.20 -11.77 14.79
N ILE A 511 -5.88 -11.90 14.70
CA ILE A 511 -5.06 -12.91 15.38
C ILE A 511 -5.27 -12.89 16.90
N LYS A 512 -5.60 -11.75 17.50
CA LYS A 512 -5.96 -11.66 18.93
C LYS A 512 -7.04 -12.66 19.38
N ASN A 513 -7.86 -13.17 18.45
CA ASN A 513 -8.86 -14.18 18.74
C ASN A 513 -8.31 -15.62 18.71
N PHE A 514 -7.07 -15.80 18.28
CA PHE A 514 -6.42 -17.08 17.99
C PHE A 514 -5.01 -17.14 18.59
N SER A 515 -4.70 -16.27 19.56
CA SER A 515 -3.36 -16.15 20.15
C SER A 515 -2.93 -17.38 20.95
N ASP A 516 -3.88 -18.21 21.38
CA ASP A 516 -3.60 -19.47 22.08
C ASP A 516 -3.17 -20.61 21.14
N ALA A 517 -3.21 -20.41 19.83
CA ALA A 517 -2.82 -21.42 18.86
C ALA A 517 -1.36 -21.84 19.03
N ARG A 518 -1.10 -23.14 19.14
CA ARG A 518 0.24 -23.70 19.36
C ARG A 518 1.17 -23.53 18.16
N ASN A 519 0.61 -23.53 16.97
CA ASN A 519 1.33 -23.22 15.74
C ASN A 519 0.48 -22.24 14.93
N LEU A 520 1.03 -21.06 14.64
CA LEU A 520 0.26 -19.93 14.12
C LEU A 520 0.98 -19.19 13.00
N VAL A 521 0.27 -18.98 11.89
CA VAL A 521 0.75 -18.28 10.70
C VAL A 521 -0.18 -17.11 10.36
N ALA A 522 0.40 -15.91 10.19
CA ALA A 522 -0.29 -14.75 9.65
C ALA A 522 -0.12 -14.70 8.12
N CYS A 523 -1.24 -14.64 7.39
CA CYS A 523 -1.27 -14.65 5.93
C CYS A 523 -1.63 -13.30 5.30
N TYR A 524 -2.23 -12.37 6.06
CA TYR A 524 -2.60 -11.00 5.70
C TYR A 524 -3.68 -10.85 4.62
N GLU A 525 -3.77 -11.74 3.66
CA GLU A 525 -4.72 -11.69 2.54
C GLU A 525 -5.45 -13.03 2.40
N ASP A 526 -6.68 -13.01 1.84
CA ASP A 526 -7.50 -14.21 1.63
C ASP A 526 -7.81 -14.35 0.14
N ASP A 527 -6.80 -14.70 -0.65
CA ASP A 527 -6.92 -14.96 -2.08
C ASP A 527 -6.09 -16.17 -2.55
N SER A 528 -6.29 -16.57 -3.80
CA SER A 528 -5.69 -17.78 -4.35
C SER A 528 -4.15 -17.78 -4.35
N LEU A 529 -3.50 -16.62 -4.52
CA LEU A 529 -2.05 -16.52 -4.50
C LEU A 529 -1.49 -16.72 -3.07
N MET A 530 -2.13 -16.11 -2.07
CA MET A 530 -1.74 -16.31 -0.67
C MET A 530 -2.00 -17.76 -0.21
N HIS A 531 -3.11 -18.37 -0.67
CA HIS A 531 -3.38 -19.78 -0.41
C HIS A 531 -2.27 -20.68 -0.94
N ALA A 532 -1.77 -20.41 -2.16
CA ALA A 532 -0.66 -21.17 -2.74
C ALA A 532 0.66 -20.97 -1.96
N VAL A 533 0.95 -19.74 -1.53
CA VAL A 533 2.12 -19.42 -0.70
C VAL A 533 2.04 -20.15 0.65
N ALA A 534 0.86 -20.18 1.29
CA ALA A 534 0.64 -20.88 2.55
C ALA A 534 0.84 -22.40 2.43
N VAL A 535 0.38 -23.01 1.32
CA VAL A 535 0.65 -24.46 1.06
C VAL A 535 2.12 -24.70 0.77
N ASN A 536 2.81 -23.81 0.05
CA ASN A 536 4.26 -23.92 -0.16
C ASN A 536 5.04 -23.81 1.17
N LEU A 537 4.57 -22.99 2.11
CA LEU A 537 5.12 -22.95 3.47
C LEU A 537 4.93 -24.30 4.18
N LEU A 538 3.73 -24.90 4.12
CA LEU A 538 3.47 -26.24 4.69
C LEU A 538 4.39 -27.30 4.07
N LYS A 539 4.63 -27.23 2.76
CA LYS A 539 5.54 -28.16 2.06
C LYS A 539 7.02 -27.93 2.39
N GLY A 540 7.36 -26.84 3.06
CA GLY A 540 8.73 -26.43 3.30
C GLY A 540 9.48 -25.93 2.05
N THR A 541 8.77 -25.62 0.96
CA THR A 541 9.36 -25.04 -0.27
C THR A 541 9.35 -23.51 -0.25
N GLN A 542 8.68 -22.91 0.73
CA GLN A 542 8.62 -21.48 1.01
C GLN A 542 9.06 -21.23 2.44
N GLN A 543 9.86 -20.18 2.67
CA GLN A 543 10.24 -19.73 4.01
C GLN A 543 9.31 -18.63 4.50
N ALA A 544 8.85 -18.69 5.76
CA ALA A 544 8.24 -17.56 6.43
C ALA A 544 9.31 -16.53 6.78
N LYS A 545 9.30 -15.39 6.12
CA LYS A 545 10.26 -14.28 6.29
C LYS A 545 9.64 -13.05 6.89
N GLY A 546 8.31 -12.96 6.83
CA GLY A 546 7.56 -11.78 7.26
C GLY A 546 7.73 -11.48 8.74
N ARG A 547 7.39 -10.23 9.09
CA ARG A 547 7.34 -9.75 10.46
C ARG A 547 6.03 -8.98 10.65
N LEU A 548 5.38 -9.14 11.81
CA LEU A 548 4.17 -8.38 12.10
C LEU A 548 4.43 -6.87 11.95
N PRO A 549 3.64 -6.17 11.13
CA PRO A 549 3.78 -4.73 10.95
C PRO A 549 3.17 -3.93 12.09
N VAL A 550 2.45 -4.59 13.00
CA VAL A 550 1.71 -4.00 14.11
C VAL A 550 1.72 -4.92 15.32
N THR A 551 1.55 -4.36 16.50
CA THR A 551 1.28 -5.09 17.74
C THR A 551 -0.18 -5.53 17.76
N VAL A 552 -0.41 -6.82 17.91
CA VAL A 552 -1.74 -7.46 17.95
C VAL A 552 -2.24 -7.56 19.40
N ASP A 553 -1.40 -8.09 20.28
CA ASP A 553 -1.67 -8.31 21.71
C ASP A 553 -0.37 -8.40 22.53
N ALA A 554 -0.43 -8.93 23.76
CA ALA A 554 0.73 -9.06 24.64
C ALA A 554 1.75 -10.11 24.16
N ASP A 555 1.33 -11.10 23.37
CA ASP A 555 2.22 -12.17 22.87
C ASP A 555 2.83 -11.81 21.51
N PHE A 556 2.11 -11.07 20.70
CA PHE A 556 2.49 -10.77 19.31
C PHE A 556 2.64 -9.27 19.08
N HIS A 557 3.86 -8.77 19.30
CA HIS A 557 4.23 -7.37 19.11
C HIS A 557 4.68 -7.08 17.67
N TYR A 558 4.80 -5.81 17.33
CA TYR A 558 5.49 -5.35 16.12
C TYR A 558 6.85 -6.06 15.98
N GLY A 559 7.12 -6.56 14.79
CA GLY A 559 8.36 -7.28 14.48
C GLY A 559 8.34 -8.78 14.85
N SER A 560 7.29 -9.27 15.52
CA SER A 560 7.14 -10.71 15.80
C SER A 560 7.14 -11.54 14.52
N GLY A 561 7.79 -12.68 14.58
CA GLY A 561 7.90 -13.66 13.51
C GLY A 561 9.16 -14.51 13.67
N ILE A 562 9.10 -15.77 13.27
CA ILE A 562 10.19 -16.72 13.25
C ILE A 562 10.49 -17.17 11.82
N LEU A 563 11.76 -17.45 11.53
CA LEU A 563 12.15 -18.04 10.26
C LEU A 563 11.78 -19.52 10.28
N SER A 564 10.97 -19.96 9.31
CA SER A 564 10.66 -21.38 9.17
C SER A 564 11.81 -22.13 8.50
N LYS A 565 11.88 -23.45 8.76
CA LYS A 565 12.77 -24.33 8.02
C LYS A 565 12.33 -24.44 6.56
N VAL A 566 13.29 -24.54 5.65
CA VAL A 566 13.05 -24.83 4.23
C VAL A 566 13.65 -26.20 3.93
N LEU A 567 12.85 -27.03 3.26
CA LEU A 567 13.34 -28.28 2.68
C LEU A 567 13.81 -27.96 1.25
N PHE A 568 15.09 -27.94 1.05
CA PHE A 568 15.64 -27.89 -0.32
C PHE A 568 15.43 -29.25 -0.97
N PRO A 569 14.79 -29.33 -2.15
CA PRO A 569 14.71 -30.60 -2.85
C PRO A 569 16.15 -31.06 -3.20
N ILE A 570 16.46 -32.28 -2.82
CA ILE A 570 17.70 -32.95 -3.32
C ILE A 570 17.39 -33.28 -4.78
N VAL A 571 17.97 -32.52 -5.69
CA VAL A 571 17.85 -32.75 -7.13
C VAL A 571 19.17 -33.27 -7.68
N ASP A 572 19.10 -34.14 -8.66
CA ASP A 572 20.30 -34.54 -9.40
C ASP A 572 20.97 -33.29 -9.99
N PRO A 573 22.27 -33.09 -9.77
CA PRO A 573 23.02 -31.94 -10.26
C PRO A 573 22.81 -31.65 -11.75
N LYS A 574 22.72 -32.70 -12.57
CA LYS A 574 22.48 -32.58 -14.02
C LYS A 574 21.11 -31.99 -14.33
N THR A 575 20.07 -32.36 -13.54
CA THR A 575 18.70 -31.78 -13.70
C THR A 575 18.63 -30.32 -13.23
N ALA A 576 19.55 -29.91 -12.35
CA ALA A 576 19.73 -28.54 -11.92
C ALA A 576 20.61 -27.70 -12.87
N GLY A 577 21.09 -28.27 -13.98
CA GLY A 577 22.00 -27.59 -14.92
C GLY A 577 23.41 -27.39 -14.37
N LEU A 578 23.79 -28.13 -13.32
CA LEU A 578 25.14 -28.07 -12.73
C LEU A 578 26.07 -29.10 -13.36
N ASP A 579 27.28 -28.68 -13.68
CA ASP A 579 28.32 -29.59 -14.17
C ASP A 579 28.80 -30.46 -13.01
N GLY A 580 28.67 -31.81 -13.18
CA GLY A 580 29.12 -32.78 -12.19
C GLY A 580 30.62 -32.73 -11.87
N THR A 581 31.43 -32.16 -12.77
CA THR A 581 32.87 -31.99 -12.52
C THR A 581 33.16 -30.90 -11.48
N ILE A 582 32.31 -29.86 -11.43
CA ILE A 582 32.40 -28.79 -10.42
C ILE A 582 32.06 -29.35 -9.03
N LEU A 583 31.04 -30.21 -8.93
CA LEU A 583 30.64 -30.82 -7.67
C LEU A 583 31.74 -31.76 -7.14
N ASN A 584 32.34 -32.59 -8.01
CA ASN A 584 33.47 -33.45 -7.63
C ASN A 584 34.68 -32.62 -7.14
N ARG A 585 34.93 -31.44 -7.69
CA ARG A 585 35.96 -30.51 -7.19
C ARG A 585 35.61 -29.94 -5.83
N ILE A 586 34.34 -29.58 -5.58
CA ILE A 586 33.87 -29.09 -4.28
C ILE A 586 33.99 -30.19 -3.23
N ASP A 587 33.57 -31.42 -3.55
CA ASP A 587 33.71 -32.57 -2.66
C ASP A 587 35.19 -32.91 -2.38
N SER A 588 36.05 -32.83 -3.39
CA SER A 588 37.49 -33.01 -3.22
C SER A 588 38.13 -31.94 -2.34
N LEU A 589 37.69 -30.69 -2.47
CA LEU A 589 38.16 -29.58 -1.62
C LEU A 589 37.66 -29.74 -0.19
N ALA A 590 36.41 -30.14 0.01
CA ALA A 590 35.82 -30.38 1.32
C ALA A 590 36.53 -31.55 2.04
N ASN A 591 36.73 -32.67 1.34
CA ASN A 591 37.45 -33.84 1.87
C ASN A 591 38.93 -33.55 2.17
N ASN A 592 39.59 -32.72 1.34
CA ASN A 592 40.97 -32.31 1.59
C ASN A 592 41.05 -31.38 2.82
N TRP A 593 40.02 -30.60 3.09
CA TRP A 593 39.95 -29.72 4.26
C TRP A 593 39.71 -30.53 5.55
N GLU A 594 38.81 -31.51 5.53
CA GLU A 594 38.62 -32.47 6.64
C GLU A 594 39.91 -33.26 6.97
N ASN A 595 40.64 -33.67 5.93
CA ASN A 595 41.86 -34.46 6.09
C ASN A 595 43.11 -33.62 6.44
N SER A 596 43.08 -32.30 6.31
CA SER A 596 44.23 -31.43 6.58
C SER A 596 44.55 -31.20 8.06
N GLY A 597 43.68 -31.64 8.97
CA GLY A 597 43.99 -31.68 10.41
C GLY A 597 44.30 -30.31 11.05
N THR A 598 44.02 -29.19 10.38
CA THR A 598 44.27 -27.88 10.92
C THR A 598 43.14 -27.43 11.81
N ASP A 599 43.06 -28.04 13.01
CA ASP A 599 42.29 -27.51 14.12
C ASP A 599 43.01 -26.30 14.72
N HIS A 600 42.55 -25.13 14.39
CA HIS A 600 43.04 -23.90 15.01
C HIS A 600 42.05 -23.25 15.95
N ARG A 601 41.02 -23.94 16.44
CA ARG A 601 40.23 -23.48 17.63
C ARG A 601 39.26 -24.58 18.05
N GLY A 602 39.61 -25.34 19.05
CA GLY A 602 38.81 -26.19 19.96
C GLY A 602 37.29 -26.23 19.79
N THR A 603 36.77 -26.54 18.62
CA THR A 603 35.35 -26.71 18.35
C THR A 603 35.07 -28.14 17.86
N ASP A 604 34.10 -28.76 18.51
CA ASP A 604 33.56 -30.09 18.36
C ASP A 604 33.39 -30.55 16.88
N PRO A 605 33.83 -31.78 16.50
CA PRO A 605 33.75 -32.32 15.12
C PRO A 605 32.35 -32.65 14.63
N LYS A 606 31.29 -32.13 15.20
CA LYS A 606 29.90 -32.42 14.84
C LYS A 606 29.21 -31.45 13.88
N TYR A 607 29.92 -30.55 13.22
CA TYR A 607 29.30 -29.73 12.21
C TYR A 607 29.27 -30.43 10.85
N GLU A 608 28.13 -31.03 10.49
CA GLU A 608 27.81 -31.45 9.13
C GLU A 608 27.91 -30.22 8.19
N LEU A 609 28.85 -30.25 7.27
CA LEU A 609 28.94 -29.25 6.20
C LEU A 609 27.73 -29.41 5.28
N ARG A 610 26.72 -28.56 5.44
CA ARG A 610 25.56 -28.51 4.55
C ARG A 610 25.81 -27.50 3.45
N TYR A 611 25.98 -27.96 2.23
CA TYR A 611 26.05 -27.09 1.06
C TYR A 611 24.73 -26.43 0.81
N ILE A 612 24.67 -25.09 0.97
CA ILE A 612 23.50 -24.28 0.62
C ILE A 612 23.77 -23.63 -0.74
N PHE A 613 23.23 -24.19 -1.80
CA PHE A 613 23.22 -23.55 -3.11
C PHE A 613 22.03 -22.58 -3.17
N PHE A 614 22.28 -21.28 -3.19
CA PHE A 614 21.29 -20.31 -3.58
C PHE A 614 21.15 -20.34 -5.11
N SER A 615 20.16 -21.08 -5.63
CA SER A 615 19.73 -20.89 -7.00
C SER A 615 18.76 -19.73 -7.05
N ASN A 616 19.16 -18.56 -7.59
CA ASN A 616 18.34 -17.89 -8.58
C ASN A 616 19.01 -16.60 -9.07
N ARG A 617 19.25 -16.60 -10.34
CA ARG A 617 19.75 -15.62 -11.28
C ARG A 617 21.24 -15.80 -11.63
N VAL A 618 21.47 -16.76 -12.47
CA VAL A 618 22.54 -16.64 -13.46
C VAL A 618 22.05 -15.62 -14.48
N CYS A 619 22.66 -14.42 -14.49
CA CYS A 619 22.56 -13.53 -15.64
C CYS A 619 23.28 -14.17 -16.81
N PRO A 620 22.72 -14.18 -18.05
CA PRO A 620 23.33 -14.85 -19.20
C PRO A 620 24.66 -14.24 -19.70
N ASP A 621 25.11 -13.10 -19.18
CA ASP A 621 26.19 -12.31 -19.77
C ASP A 621 27.42 -12.06 -18.88
N SER A 622 27.71 -12.93 -17.91
CA SER A 622 28.99 -12.85 -17.19
C SER A 622 29.71 -14.19 -17.17
N GLU A 623 30.57 -14.41 -18.15
CA GLU A 623 31.74 -15.29 -17.98
C GLU A 623 32.61 -14.66 -16.89
N ASN A 624 32.50 -15.15 -15.66
CA ASN A 624 33.57 -15.30 -14.67
C ASN A 624 33.04 -15.34 -13.23
N ASN A 625 33.53 -16.36 -12.54
CA ASN A 625 33.59 -16.48 -11.07
C ASN A 625 32.33 -16.84 -10.29
N ILE A 626 31.82 -18.07 -10.51
CA ILE A 626 31.01 -18.78 -9.50
C ILE A 626 31.78 -19.00 -8.19
N ILE A 627 33.12 -19.05 -8.24
CA ILE A 627 33.99 -19.29 -7.06
C ILE A 627 34.14 -18.07 -6.15
N SER A 628 33.91 -16.84 -6.63
CA SER A 628 34.04 -15.63 -5.81
C SER A 628 32.81 -15.29 -4.93
N GLN A 629 31.73 -16.05 -5.00
CA GLN A 629 30.52 -15.83 -4.20
C GLN A 629 30.29 -16.90 -3.11
N ILE A 630 31.22 -17.82 -2.89
CA ILE A 630 31.20 -18.68 -1.71
C ILE A 630 31.77 -17.86 -0.54
N ASN A 631 30.96 -17.01 0.04
CA ASN A 631 31.23 -16.44 1.36
C ASN A 631 30.98 -17.52 2.41
N VAL A 632 32.05 -18.22 2.82
CA VAL A 632 32.05 -18.98 4.06
C VAL A 632 31.99 -17.97 5.19
N ARG A 633 30.79 -17.60 5.67
CA ARG A 633 30.65 -16.97 6.96
C ARG A 633 30.77 -18.03 8.03
N SER A 634 31.93 -18.09 8.64
CA SER A 634 32.11 -18.62 9.98
C SER A 634 31.58 -17.57 10.94
N ASP A 635 30.34 -17.62 11.33
CA ASP A 635 29.83 -16.86 12.47
C ASP A 635 29.89 -17.79 13.69
N ILE A 636 30.73 -17.37 14.62
CA ILE A 636 30.87 -17.80 16.01
C ILE A 636 29.56 -17.47 16.77
#